data_f2aa96cd7c9d0971942daa012b63e915
#
_entry.id   f2aa96cd7c9d0971942daa012b63e915
#
_cell.length_a   1.000
_cell.length_b   1.000
_cell.length_c   1.000
_cell.angle_alpha   90.00
_cell.angle_beta   90.00
_cell.angle_gamma   90.00
#
_symmetry.space_group_name_H-M   'P 1'
#
loop_
_entity.id
_entity.type
_entity.pdbx_description
1 polymer ?
#
loop_
_entity_poly.entity_id
_entity_poly.type
_entity_poly.pdbx_seq_one_letter_code
_entity_poly.pdbx_strand_id
1 'polypeptide(L)'
;MYIKCDCQLKSTRCIQYAYYCNEFPFEILKKDIVKSGKHKMYQRKPMTFDIETSKIPKDNDGHFEAFMYIWQVCIEGNVVFGRRWEELQEFMQKVVDAYKLSEEERVVVYVHNLSFEFQFIQDYFKFTDVFAMASRSILTAKTAHLEFRCSYKLSNMSLAKFIENTPNTLHYKGIDDLDYATVRTPDTPLTKVEYGYCFNDVKGLYECVMELLKEDNIATIPLTSTGYVRRDCRHAMNKNKNNRKMFLRSRLSLLQYKLLRECFRGGNTAGDRYLTNLILKNVGSYDLSSSYPFQMIAREYPLGKWNYGVIPDIRTLEEYNGKYCTIARYTFKNIRLRDEKPIPYIPQSKCLALGNDREIYNGRILHSDCLTISMTNIDFDIVKEQYIYDEIAVEEFHYSRKGLLPKELRDTIMYYFEKKSKLKGDEAHYYEYMKSKNKLNSIYGMTVTNILNTEIEYHDGEYTEKKMTEEEMEEALDKYYKNHRSFLNYSWGVFVTSYARRELEDGLNIAGLDTIYCDTDSVKYIGNHDKEFEEYNIRLNKECEKKGIKNYTTVNGKRFYMGIFDKEKGYDEFITLGAKKYAFLQNGKLGITVSGLSKKKGAEELEKKGGLRRFQRNEVFYNSGRTIAQYNSEKVHDITVDGCTFSTGSNLAIVDTTYTLGISDTMLDIIERLQGEYDNEKEKINGKKN
;
A
#
# COMPACT_ATOMS: atom_id res chain seq x y z
N MET A 1 39.27 5.44 10.08
CA MET A 1 39.35 3.97 10.31
C MET A 1 39.24 3.24 8.99
N TYR A 2 40.12 2.26 8.69
CA TYR A 2 39.97 1.41 7.50
C TYR A 2 39.05 0.24 7.79
N ILE A 3 37.93 0.23 7.07
CA ILE A 3 36.96 -0.85 7.14
C ILE A 3 37.22 -1.79 5.97
N LYS A 4 37.45 -3.08 6.26
CA LYS A 4 37.48 -4.11 5.26
C LYS A 4 36.04 -4.44 4.90
N CYS A 5 35.55 -3.81 3.84
CA CYS A 5 34.25 -4.15 3.30
C CYS A 5 34.39 -5.52 2.59
N ASP A 6 33.65 -6.54 3.03
CA ASP A 6 33.45 -7.76 2.27
C ASP A 6 32.39 -7.56 1.17
N CYS A 7 32.17 -6.30 0.76
CA CYS A 7 31.39 -6.04 -0.43
C CYS A 7 32.10 -6.75 -1.60
N GLN A 8 31.50 -7.79 -2.09
CA GLN A 8 31.81 -8.34 -3.38
C GLN A 8 31.42 -7.27 -4.42
N LEU A 9 32.25 -6.24 -4.57
CA LEU A 9 32.42 -5.67 -5.87
C LEU A 9 32.60 -6.85 -6.79
N LYS A 10 31.84 -6.95 -7.86
CA LYS A 10 31.83 -8.09 -8.79
C LYS A 10 33.22 -8.63 -9.17
N SER A 11 34.30 -8.08 -8.66
CA SER A 11 35.68 -8.51 -8.92
C SER A 11 36.79 -8.15 -7.93
N THR A 12 36.62 -7.29 -6.89
CA THR A 12 37.74 -6.93 -6.01
C THR A 12 37.31 -6.54 -4.58
N ARG A 13 38.05 -7.02 -3.57
CA ARG A 13 37.88 -6.61 -2.17
C ARG A 13 38.22 -5.13 -2.04
N CYS A 14 37.23 -4.32 -1.66
CA CYS A 14 37.40 -2.88 -1.45
C CYS A 14 37.76 -2.59 0.00
N ILE A 15 38.88 -1.91 0.23
CA ILE A 15 39.21 -1.31 1.53
C ILE A 15 38.62 0.09 1.49
N GLN A 16 37.68 0.41 2.38
CA GLN A 16 37.06 1.72 2.46
C GLN A 16 37.46 2.42 3.75
N TYR A 17 37.55 3.72 3.69
CA TYR A 17 37.85 4.56 4.83
C TYR A 17 36.57 5.18 5.39
N ALA A 18 36.37 5.05 6.69
CA ALA A 18 35.32 5.76 7.43
C ALA A 18 35.95 6.61 8.53
N TYR A 19 35.28 7.68 8.86
CA TYR A 19 35.70 8.62 9.89
C TYR A 19 34.95 8.38 11.20
N TYR A 20 35.58 8.62 12.34
CA TYR A 20 34.85 8.98 13.53
C TYR A 20 34.39 10.43 13.42
N CYS A 21 33.30 10.80 14.07
CA CYS A 21 32.70 12.14 13.93
C CYS A 21 33.66 13.30 14.30
N ASN A 22 34.55 13.08 15.26
CA ASN A 22 35.57 14.04 15.66
C ASN A 22 36.78 14.13 14.70
N GLU A 23 36.95 13.17 13.80
CA GLU A 23 38.05 13.09 12.82
C GLU A 23 37.63 13.58 11.43
N PHE A 24 36.36 13.89 11.22
CA PHE A 24 35.84 14.24 9.89
C PHE A 24 36.39 15.61 9.43
N PRO A 25 36.97 15.70 8.23
CA PRO A 25 37.53 16.94 7.69
C PRO A 25 36.44 17.83 7.10
N PHE A 26 35.81 18.68 7.91
CA PHE A 26 34.68 19.53 7.50
C PHE A 26 35.05 20.54 6.38
N GLU A 27 36.32 20.86 6.18
CA GLU A 27 36.84 21.75 5.13
C GLU A 27 36.58 21.18 3.70
N ILE A 28 36.30 19.90 3.54
CA ILE A 28 35.96 19.32 2.25
C ILE A 28 34.53 19.69 1.80
N LEU A 29 33.70 20.11 2.73
CA LEU A 29 32.30 20.46 2.48
C LEU A 29 32.21 21.81 1.76
N LYS A 30 31.62 21.81 0.59
CA LYS A 30 31.42 23.02 -0.22
C LYS A 30 29.96 23.29 -0.46
N LYS A 31 29.55 24.54 -0.21
CA LYS A 31 28.21 25.02 -0.47
C LYS A 31 27.88 24.96 -1.96
N ASP A 32 26.81 24.27 -2.33
CA ASP A 32 26.28 24.20 -3.69
C ASP A 32 24.74 24.10 -3.62
N ILE A 33 24.05 25.23 -3.80
CA ILE A 33 22.63 25.37 -3.55
C ILE A 33 21.80 25.23 -4.82
N VAL A 34 20.79 24.35 -4.76
CA VAL A 34 19.74 24.19 -5.77
C VAL A 34 18.47 24.88 -5.30
N LYS A 35 17.89 25.72 -6.17
CA LYS A 35 16.67 26.46 -5.89
C LYS A 35 15.46 25.84 -6.62
N SER A 36 14.31 25.77 -5.94
CA SER A 36 13.03 25.43 -6.57
C SER A 36 11.93 26.36 -6.05
N GLY A 37 11.48 27.29 -6.88
CA GLY A 37 10.57 28.35 -6.50
C GLY A 37 11.21 29.37 -5.57
N LYS A 38 10.39 30.09 -4.78
CA LYS A 38 10.86 31.19 -3.93
C LYS A 38 11.43 30.74 -2.58
N HIS A 39 11.03 29.55 -2.09
CA HIS A 39 11.25 29.15 -0.68
C HIS A 39 11.91 27.77 -0.50
N LYS A 40 12.34 27.11 -1.58
CA LYS A 40 13.00 25.80 -1.49
C LYS A 40 14.43 25.92 -1.98
N MET A 41 15.35 25.97 -1.04
CA MET A 41 16.78 26.04 -1.29
C MET A 41 17.48 24.91 -0.55
N TYR A 42 18.14 24.03 -1.30
CA TYR A 42 18.76 22.85 -0.75
C TYR A 42 20.21 22.70 -1.20
N GLN A 43 21.07 22.23 -0.30
CA GLN A 43 22.38 21.71 -0.70
C GLN A 43 22.17 20.61 -1.75
N ARG A 44 22.94 20.67 -2.86
CA ARG A 44 22.73 19.79 -4.02
C ARG A 44 22.85 18.31 -3.68
N LYS A 45 23.89 17.95 -2.93
CA LYS A 45 24.08 16.58 -2.50
C LYS A 45 23.43 16.35 -1.15
N PRO A 46 22.64 15.29 -1.00
CA PRO A 46 22.03 14.92 0.27
C PRO A 46 23.03 14.27 1.20
N MET A 47 22.59 14.08 2.44
CA MET A 47 23.16 13.12 3.38
C MET A 47 22.26 11.89 3.46
N THR A 48 22.80 10.79 3.96
CA THR A 48 22.03 9.65 4.42
C THR A 48 22.35 9.34 5.86
N PHE A 49 21.37 8.86 6.62
CA PHE A 49 21.49 8.62 8.05
C PHE A 49 20.78 7.33 8.42
N ASP A 50 21.35 6.61 9.37
CA ASP A 50 20.79 5.39 9.94
C ASP A 50 21.34 5.16 11.35
N ILE A 51 20.69 4.31 12.16
CA ILE A 51 21.11 3.95 13.51
C ILE A 51 21.00 2.45 13.74
N GLU A 52 21.84 1.93 14.63
CA GLU A 52 21.65 0.60 15.17
C GLU A 52 21.25 0.66 16.63
N THR A 53 20.35 -0.24 17.03
CA THR A 53 19.74 -0.21 18.36
C THR A 53 19.89 -1.54 19.08
N SER A 54 20.03 -1.44 20.39
CA SER A 54 19.90 -2.57 21.32
C SER A 54 18.61 -2.43 22.14
N LYS A 55 18.22 -3.49 22.82
CA LYS A 55 17.08 -3.50 23.73
C LYS A 55 17.42 -4.21 25.03
N ILE A 56 16.92 -3.67 26.15
CA ILE A 56 17.02 -4.29 27.48
C ILE A 56 15.60 -4.51 28.06
N PRO A 57 15.40 -5.52 28.92
CA PRO A 57 14.14 -5.65 29.65
C PRO A 57 13.86 -4.37 30.47
N LYS A 58 12.66 -3.84 30.39
CA LYS A 58 12.22 -2.65 31.16
C LYS A 58 11.44 -3.04 32.41
N ASP A 59 10.62 -4.09 32.29
CA ASP A 59 9.76 -4.57 33.37
C ASP A 59 9.57 -6.11 33.29
N ASN A 60 8.80 -6.65 34.26
CA ASN A 60 8.48 -8.07 34.32
C ASN A 60 7.35 -8.48 33.35
N ASP A 61 6.73 -7.52 32.66
CA ASP A 61 5.60 -7.75 31.75
C ASP A 61 6.06 -8.00 30.30
N GLY A 62 7.37 -8.17 30.08
CA GLY A 62 7.97 -8.47 28.78
C GLY A 62 8.17 -7.25 27.88
N HIS A 63 8.16 -6.06 28.45
CA HIS A 63 8.52 -4.85 27.70
C HIS A 63 10.04 -4.64 27.69
N PHE A 64 10.53 -4.17 26.54
CA PHE A 64 11.93 -3.86 26.32
C PHE A 64 12.09 -2.38 26.01
N GLU A 65 13.07 -1.74 26.61
CA GLU A 65 13.51 -0.40 26.25
C GLU A 65 14.57 -0.48 25.14
N ALA A 66 14.33 0.23 24.04
CA ALA A 66 15.27 0.30 22.91
C ALA A 66 16.09 1.57 22.99
N PHE A 67 17.39 1.44 22.71
CA PHE A 67 18.32 2.58 22.67
C PHE A 67 19.33 2.43 21.54
N MET A 68 19.82 3.56 21.04
CA MET A 68 20.85 3.62 20.01
C MET A 68 22.22 3.37 20.63
N TYR A 69 23.06 2.56 19.96
CA TYR A 69 24.45 2.35 20.37
C TYR A 69 25.48 2.81 19.33
N ILE A 70 25.05 3.03 18.08
CA ILE A 70 25.83 3.62 17.00
C ILE A 70 24.91 4.33 16.02
N TRP A 71 25.33 5.49 15.56
CA TRP A 71 24.73 6.17 14.42
C TRP A 71 25.76 6.29 13.28
N GLN A 72 25.25 6.30 12.07
CA GLN A 72 26.05 6.44 10.86
C GLN A 72 25.46 7.46 9.90
N VAL A 73 26.33 8.22 9.23
CA VAL A 73 25.99 9.22 8.22
C VAL A 73 26.88 9.04 7.00
N CYS A 74 26.30 9.16 5.80
CA CYS A 74 27.11 9.36 4.60
C CYS A 74 26.89 10.78 4.08
N ILE A 75 27.99 11.54 3.98
CA ILE A 75 28.03 12.92 3.49
C ILE A 75 29.13 13.08 2.44
N GLU A 76 28.81 13.70 1.29
CA GLU A 76 29.73 13.83 0.15
C GLU A 76 30.39 12.49 -0.25
N GLY A 77 29.72 11.37 0.02
CA GLY A 77 30.23 10.03 -0.24
C GLY A 77 31.15 9.46 0.83
N ASN A 78 31.45 10.19 1.89
CA ASN A 78 32.24 9.74 3.05
C ASN A 78 31.31 9.25 4.15
N VAL A 79 31.66 8.13 4.80
CA VAL A 79 30.90 7.58 5.91
C VAL A 79 31.52 8.02 7.24
N VAL A 80 30.66 8.44 8.16
CA VAL A 80 31.04 8.96 9.49
C VAL A 80 30.21 8.19 10.53
N PHE A 81 30.85 7.82 11.63
CA PHE A 81 30.26 7.14 12.78
C PHE A 81 30.36 7.97 14.05
N GLY A 82 29.38 7.80 14.92
CA GLY A 82 29.44 8.20 16.31
C GLY A 82 28.62 7.26 17.19
N ARG A 83 28.79 7.40 18.49
CA ARG A 83 28.23 6.45 19.45
C ARG A 83 27.23 7.09 20.42
N ARG A 84 27.12 8.40 20.46
CA ARG A 84 26.30 9.18 21.38
C ARG A 84 25.49 10.22 20.65
N TRP A 85 24.33 10.59 21.18
CA TRP A 85 23.44 11.58 20.56
C TRP A 85 24.04 12.99 20.54
N GLU A 86 24.78 13.34 21.57
CA GLU A 86 25.48 14.63 21.67
C GLU A 86 26.51 14.80 20.54
N GLU A 87 27.20 13.71 20.21
CA GLU A 87 28.12 13.67 19.07
C GLU A 87 27.40 13.90 17.74
N LEU A 88 26.20 13.33 17.58
CA LEU A 88 25.39 13.53 16.38
C LEU A 88 24.93 14.99 16.26
N GLN A 89 24.43 15.58 17.36
CA GLN A 89 24.01 16.98 17.39
C GLN A 89 25.19 17.92 17.02
N GLU A 90 26.35 17.72 17.63
CA GLU A 90 27.53 18.49 17.35
C GLU A 90 28.02 18.33 15.90
N PHE A 91 28.00 17.07 15.38
CA PHE A 91 28.37 16.77 14.01
C PHE A 91 27.44 17.49 13.02
N MET A 92 26.13 17.40 13.22
CA MET A 92 25.14 18.04 12.36
C MET A 92 25.28 19.58 12.39
N GLN A 93 25.56 20.17 13.55
CA GLN A 93 25.81 21.61 13.66
C GLN A 93 27.08 22.01 12.88
N LYS A 94 28.19 21.27 13.03
CA LYS A 94 29.42 21.50 12.26
C LYS A 94 29.20 21.39 10.74
N VAL A 95 28.35 20.49 10.29
CA VAL A 95 27.94 20.38 8.86
C VAL A 95 27.23 21.66 8.41
N VAL A 96 26.30 22.17 9.19
CA VAL A 96 25.55 23.41 8.90
C VAL A 96 26.52 24.60 8.81
N ASP A 97 27.44 24.69 9.75
CA ASP A 97 28.44 25.75 9.81
C ASP A 97 29.46 25.69 8.66
N ALA A 98 29.91 24.48 8.30
CA ALA A 98 30.83 24.25 7.19
C ALA A 98 30.22 24.61 5.83
N TYR A 99 28.93 24.27 5.62
CA TYR A 99 28.21 24.71 4.43
C TYR A 99 27.79 26.17 4.47
N LYS A 100 27.93 26.88 5.62
CA LYS A 100 27.49 28.28 5.80
C LYS A 100 26.06 28.49 5.31
N LEU A 101 25.14 27.67 5.81
CA LEU A 101 23.74 27.71 5.39
C LEU A 101 23.04 28.95 5.96
N SER A 102 22.25 29.66 5.12
CA SER A 102 21.35 30.70 5.58
C SER A 102 20.06 30.10 6.15
N GLU A 103 19.22 30.92 6.80
CA GLU A 103 17.95 30.49 7.42
C GLU A 103 16.99 29.78 6.45
N GLU A 104 17.05 30.09 5.14
CA GLU A 104 16.20 29.48 4.13
C GLU A 104 16.80 28.22 3.50
N GLU A 105 18.06 27.91 3.78
CA GLU A 105 18.81 26.82 3.14
C GLU A 105 18.83 25.57 4.03
N ARG A 106 18.67 24.39 3.41
CA ARG A 106 18.66 23.10 4.10
C ARG A 106 19.51 22.06 3.41
N VAL A 107 20.04 21.14 4.21
CA VAL A 107 20.56 19.86 3.74
C VAL A 107 19.44 18.82 3.86
N VAL A 108 19.22 18.03 2.82
CA VAL A 108 18.30 16.88 2.86
C VAL A 108 19.05 15.69 3.42
N VAL A 109 18.44 15.03 4.41
CA VAL A 109 18.93 13.81 5.04
C VAL A 109 17.96 12.67 4.72
N TYR A 110 18.38 11.70 3.90
CA TYR A 110 17.56 10.53 3.62
C TYR A 110 17.77 9.45 4.68
N VAL A 111 16.65 8.92 5.16
CA VAL A 111 16.58 7.84 6.13
C VAL A 111 15.73 6.72 5.56
N HIS A 112 16.16 5.47 5.67
CA HIS A 112 15.38 4.35 5.16
C HIS A 112 14.41 3.83 6.24
N ASN A 113 13.12 4.24 6.14
CA ASN A 113 12.08 4.08 7.14
C ASN A 113 12.15 5.11 8.27
N LEU A 114 12.22 6.39 7.91
CA LEU A 114 12.28 7.53 8.85
C LEU A 114 11.31 7.40 10.04
N SER A 115 10.22 6.69 9.91
CA SER A 115 9.26 6.47 11.01
C SER A 115 9.86 5.73 12.20
N PHE A 116 10.92 4.95 12.00
CA PHE A 116 11.63 4.28 13.08
C PHE A 116 12.65 5.23 13.72
N GLU A 117 13.57 5.77 12.94
CA GLU A 117 14.65 6.64 13.43
C GLU A 117 14.12 7.93 14.05
N PHE A 118 12.98 8.43 13.53
CA PHE A 118 12.35 9.64 14.08
C PHE A 118 11.98 9.49 15.55
N GLN A 119 11.54 8.29 15.99
CA GLN A 119 11.22 8.04 17.39
C GLN A 119 12.43 8.21 18.32
N PHE A 120 13.64 8.06 17.80
CA PHE A 120 14.89 8.24 18.56
C PHE A 120 15.45 9.66 18.48
N ILE A 121 15.25 10.37 17.37
CA ILE A 121 15.84 11.69 17.16
C ILE A 121 14.92 12.86 17.54
N GLN A 122 13.62 12.60 17.75
CA GLN A 122 12.61 13.66 17.95
C GLN A 122 12.91 14.58 19.13
N ASP A 123 13.51 14.07 20.19
CA ASP A 123 13.81 14.82 21.41
C ASP A 123 15.21 15.47 21.39
N TYR A 124 16.06 15.14 20.39
CA TYR A 124 17.40 15.69 20.22
C TYR A 124 17.47 16.84 19.22
N PHE A 125 16.47 16.96 18.34
CA PHE A 125 16.43 18.03 17.34
C PHE A 125 15.14 18.84 17.49
N LYS A 126 15.26 20.17 17.39
CA LYS A 126 14.09 21.06 17.38
C LYS A 126 13.43 21.01 16.00
N PHE A 127 12.41 20.16 15.85
CA PHE A 127 11.62 20.08 14.62
C PHE A 127 10.63 21.24 14.52
N THR A 128 10.59 21.89 13.38
CA THR A 128 9.68 23.02 13.05
C THR A 128 8.50 22.61 12.20
N ASP A 129 8.61 21.48 11.49
CA ASP A 129 7.56 20.96 10.60
C ASP A 129 7.75 19.43 10.45
N VAL A 130 6.73 18.67 10.82
CA VAL A 130 6.71 17.20 10.67
C VAL A 130 5.51 16.82 9.83
N PHE A 131 5.75 16.27 8.65
CA PHE A 131 4.70 15.79 7.79
C PHE A 131 4.54 14.27 7.92
N ALA A 132 3.45 13.86 8.56
CA ALA A 132 3.07 12.46 8.75
C ALA A 132 1.83 12.10 7.92
N MET A 133 1.80 10.89 7.37
CA MET A 133 0.64 10.36 6.63
C MET A 133 -0.40 9.72 7.57
N ALA A 134 0.04 9.28 8.73
CA ALA A 134 -0.73 8.76 9.85
C ALA A 134 0.13 8.93 11.10
N SER A 135 -0.44 8.76 12.28
CA SER A 135 0.34 8.72 13.53
C SER A 135 1.55 7.80 13.34
N ARG A 136 2.74 8.30 13.67
CA ARG A 136 4.02 7.59 13.51
C ARG A 136 4.40 7.16 12.09
N SER A 137 3.75 7.67 11.05
CA SER A 137 4.10 7.40 9.65
C SER A 137 4.69 8.64 9.00
N ILE A 138 5.93 8.95 9.40
CA ILE A 138 6.64 10.17 9.02
C ILE A 138 7.12 10.07 7.58
N LEU A 139 6.84 11.10 6.79
CA LEU A 139 7.33 11.26 5.43
C LEU A 139 8.49 12.24 5.36
N THR A 140 8.37 13.38 6.05
CA THR A 140 9.43 14.37 6.22
C THR A 140 9.37 14.99 7.61
N ALA A 141 10.55 15.37 8.13
CA ALA A 141 10.67 16.14 9.36
C ALA A 141 11.75 17.21 9.16
N LYS A 142 11.46 18.46 9.54
CA LYS A 142 12.35 19.60 9.28
C LYS A 142 12.79 20.28 10.56
N THR A 143 14.05 20.62 10.62
CA THR A 143 14.63 21.61 11.54
C THR A 143 14.87 22.93 10.79
N ALA A 144 15.57 23.86 11.39
CA ALA A 144 15.97 25.10 10.71
C ALA A 144 16.80 24.82 9.44
N HIS A 145 17.76 23.89 9.49
CA HIS A 145 18.72 23.66 8.41
C HIS A 145 18.77 22.22 7.87
N LEU A 146 18.03 21.28 8.46
CA LEU A 146 17.97 19.90 8.02
C LEU A 146 16.54 19.54 7.60
N GLU A 147 16.42 18.72 6.54
CA GLU A 147 15.14 18.12 6.14
C GLU A 147 15.33 16.61 6.00
N PHE A 148 14.84 15.86 6.98
CA PHE A 148 14.83 14.41 6.95
C PHE A 148 13.71 13.92 5.99
N ARG A 149 14.03 12.97 5.12
CA ARG A 149 13.10 12.38 4.14
C ARG A 149 13.13 10.86 4.17
N CYS A 150 11.96 10.25 4.12
CA CYS A 150 11.83 8.80 4.10
C CYS A 150 12.13 8.21 2.72
N SER A 151 13.25 7.51 2.56
CA SER A 151 13.60 6.83 1.30
C SER A 151 12.82 5.53 1.07
N TYR A 152 12.30 4.88 2.11
CA TYR A 152 11.39 3.75 1.98
C TYR A 152 10.11 4.14 1.23
N LYS A 153 9.52 5.30 1.53
CA LYS A 153 8.34 5.80 0.80
C LYS A 153 8.67 6.23 -0.63
N LEU A 154 9.89 6.67 -0.86
CA LEU A 154 10.38 7.03 -2.20
C LEU A 154 10.60 5.80 -3.09
N SER A 155 11.22 4.75 -2.55
CA SER A 155 11.52 3.50 -3.29
C SER A 155 10.37 2.50 -3.28
N ASN A 156 9.62 2.44 -2.19
CA ASN A 156 8.63 1.40 -1.87
C ASN A 156 9.24 -0.01 -1.86
N MET A 157 10.47 -0.14 -1.39
CA MET A 157 11.26 -1.37 -1.30
C MET A 157 12.01 -1.42 0.03
N SER A 158 12.41 -2.61 0.51
CA SER A 158 13.40 -2.73 1.57
C SER A 158 14.75 -2.16 1.11
N LEU A 159 15.60 -1.73 2.03
CA LEU A 159 16.91 -1.15 1.69
C LEU A 159 17.75 -2.11 0.84
N ALA A 160 17.82 -3.38 1.23
CA ALA A 160 18.54 -4.40 0.46
C ALA A 160 18.05 -4.49 -1.00
N LYS A 161 16.73 -4.52 -1.22
CA LYS A 161 16.15 -4.53 -2.57
C LYS A 161 16.34 -3.21 -3.30
N PHE A 162 16.33 -2.09 -2.60
CA PHE A 162 16.56 -0.79 -3.21
C PHE A 162 17.98 -0.68 -3.74
N ILE A 163 18.97 -1.12 -2.95
CA ILE A 163 20.38 -1.16 -3.35
C ILE A 163 20.59 -2.18 -4.50
N GLU A 164 20.12 -3.42 -4.33
CA GLU A 164 20.23 -4.48 -5.34
C GLU A 164 19.68 -4.05 -6.70
N ASN A 165 18.55 -3.36 -6.70
CA ASN A 165 17.85 -2.97 -7.90
C ASN A 165 18.25 -1.59 -8.46
N THR A 166 19.12 -0.83 -7.77
CA THR A 166 19.60 0.45 -8.28
C THR A 166 20.85 0.24 -9.13
N PRO A 167 20.88 0.70 -10.41
CA PRO A 167 22.06 0.62 -11.25
C PRO A 167 23.25 1.33 -10.62
N ASN A 168 24.46 0.82 -10.88
CA ASN A 168 25.72 1.45 -10.46
C ASN A 168 25.94 1.58 -8.95
N THR A 169 25.17 0.89 -8.11
CA THR A 169 25.48 0.76 -6.69
C THR A 169 26.61 -0.25 -6.50
N LEU A 170 27.53 0.06 -5.59
CA LEU A 170 28.72 -0.75 -5.31
C LEU A 170 28.62 -1.47 -3.97
N HIS A 171 27.77 -0.99 -3.07
CA HIS A 171 27.67 -1.46 -1.70
C HIS A 171 26.35 -2.22 -1.50
N TYR A 172 26.42 -3.34 -0.77
CA TYR A 172 25.28 -4.20 -0.47
C TYR A 172 24.89 -4.06 1.00
N LYS A 173 23.58 -4.13 1.29
CA LYS A 173 23.15 -4.37 2.66
C LYS A 173 23.46 -5.82 3.03
N GLY A 174 24.29 -6.02 4.07
CA GLY A 174 24.51 -7.33 4.68
C GLY A 174 23.17 -7.92 5.16
N ILE A 175 23.00 -9.23 4.98
CA ILE A 175 21.88 -9.98 5.53
C ILE A 175 22.50 -10.93 6.55
N ASP A 176 22.02 -10.87 7.80
CA ASP A 176 22.49 -11.70 8.93
C ASP A 176 23.91 -11.37 9.46
N ASP A 177 24.48 -10.22 9.09
CA ASP A 177 25.83 -9.80 9.56
C ASP A 177 25.82 -9.21 10.97
N LEU A 178 24.64 -8.97 11.56
CA LEU A 178 24.47 -8.37 12.87
C LEU A 178 23.60 -9.25 13.77
N ASP A 179 24.18 -9.72 14.89
CA ASP A 179 23.42 -10.43 15.91
C ASP A 179 22.64 -9.44 16.79
N TYR A 180 21.36 -9.29 16.51
CA TYR A 180 20.45 -8.42 17.27
C TYR A 180 20.08 -8.94 18.65
N ALA A 181 20.46 -10.17 19.01
CA ALA A 181 20.24 -10.72 20.35
C ALA A 181 21.32 -10.21 21.33
N THR A 182 22.49 -9.89 20.85
CA THR A 182 23.58 -9.34 21.66
C THR A 182 23.30 -7.89 22.01
N VAL A 183 23.29 -7.56 23.31
CA VAL A 183 23.15 -6.18 23.79
C VAL A 183 24.48 -5.46 23.59
N ARG A 184 24.43 -4.27 22.98
CA ARG A 184 25.57 -3.38 22.75
C ARG A 184 25.23 -2.00 23.30
N THR A 185 26.18 -1.41 24.01
CA THR A 185 26.11 -0.04 24.53
C THR A 185 26.97 0.90 23.68
N PRO A 186 26.90 2.21 23.85
CA PRO A 186 27.81 3.14 23.19
C PRO A 186 29.31 2.85 23.44
N ASP A 187 29.67 2.21 24.55
CA ASP A 187 31.03 1.87 24.87
C ASP A 187 31.43 0.44 24.45
N THR A 188 30.50 -0.39 24.00
CA THR A 188 30.82 -1.74 23.51
C THR A 188 31.70 -1.68 22.27
N PRO A 189 32.92 -2.31 22.27
CA PRO A 189 33.76 -2.39 21.09
C PRO A 189 33.04 -3.13 19.95
N LEU A 190 32.98 -2.54 18.77
CA LEU A 190 32.41 -3.17 17.60
C LEU A 190 33.47 -3.84 16.73
N THR A 191 33.12 -4.93 16.12
CA THR A 191 33.96 -5.66 15.17
C THR A 191 34.01 -4.94 13.82
N LYS A 192 34.99 -5.27 12.98
CA LYS A 192 35.07 -4.75 11.61
C LYS A 192 33.88 -5.14 10.74
N VAL A 193 33.25 -6.29 11.02
CA VAL A 193 32.03 -6.75 10.31
C VAL A 193 30.85 -5.85 10.67
N GLU A 194 30.66 -5.55 11.94
CA GLU A 194 29.59 -4.66 12.42
C GLU A 194 29.74 -3.24 11.86
N TYR A 195 30.94 -2.68 11.87
CA TYR A 195 31.19 -1.39 11.20
C TYR A 195 30.97 -1.46 9.68
N GLY A 196 31.33 -2.59 9.04
CA GLY A 196 31.08 -2.82 7.63
C GLY A 196 29.59 -2.85 7.30
N TYR A 197 28.79 -3.46 8.17
CA TYR A 197 27.34 -3.48 8.06
C TYR A 197 26.76 -2.05 8.11
N CYS A 198 27.06 -1.30 9.16
CA CYS A 198 26.64 0.10 9.33
C CYS A 198 27.10 1.00 8.18
N PHE A 199 28.33 0.78 7.69
CA PHE A 199 28.88 1.48 6.53
C PHE A 199 28.03 1.26 5.27
N ASN A 200 27.71 0.00 4.98
CA ASN A 200 26.99 -0.37 3.78
C ASN A 200 25.55 0.19 3.76
N ASP A 201 24.90 0.28 4.91
CA ASP A 201 23.52 0.78 5.00
C ASP A 201 23.43 2.24 4.55
N VAL A 202 24.28 3.13 5.06
CA VAL A 202 24.25 4.55 4.67
C VAL A 202 24.94 4.81 3.33
N LYS A 203 26.02 4.09 3.00
CA LYS A 203 26.73 4.26 1.74
C LYS A 203 25.90 3.75 0.55
N GLY A 204 25.29 2.55 0.68
CA GLY A 204 24.42 2.01 -0.34
C GLY A 204 23.19 2.88 -0.56
N LEU A 205 22.57 3.38 0.52
CA LEU A 205 21.47 4.33 0.41
C LEU A 205 21.88 5.63 -0.30
N TYR A 206 23.07 6.16 0.03
CA TYR A 206 23.61 7.37 -0.62
C TYR A 206 23.79 7.16 -2.13
N GLU A 207 24.34 6.02 -2.55
CA GLU A 207 24.51 5.67 -3.96
C GLU A 207 23.16 5.58 -4.69
N CYS A 208 22.16 4.96 -4.05
CA CYS A 208 20.80 4.90 -4.59
C CYS A 208 20.20 6.29 -4.82
N VAL A 209 20.30 7.17 -3.84
CA VAL A 209 19.76 8.53 -3.94
C VAL A 209 20.51 9.33 -4.99
N MET A 210 21.84 9.22 -5.05
CA MET A 210 22.66 9.89 -6.09
C MET A 210 22.31 9.41 -7.49
N GLU A 211 21.95 8.12 -7.67
CA GLU A 211 21.49 7.61 -8.97
C GLU A 211 20.14 8.23 -9.38
N LEU A 212 19.20 8.37 -8.44
CA LEU A 212 17.93 9.06 -8.69
C LEU A 212 18.13 10.53 -9.06
N LEU A 213 19.14 11.19 -8.49
CA LEU A 213 19.45 12.60 -8.75
C LEU A 213 20.12 12.84 -10.11
N LYS A 214 20.50 11.81 -10.87
CA LYS A 214 20.93 11.96 -12.27
C LYS A 214 19.77 12.36 -13.19
N GLU A 215 18.55 11.89 -12.88
CA GLU A 215 17.34 12.21 -13.65
C GLU A 215 16.51 13.36 -13.03
N ASP A 216 16.83 13.74 -11.79
CA ASP A 216 16.08 14.73 -11.00
C ASP A 216 17.04 15.64 -10.22
N ASN A 217 16.53 16.58 -9.44
CA ASN A 217 17.32 17.33 -8.48
C ASN A 217 16.69 17.28 -7.08
N ILE A 218 17.49 17.58 -6.06
CA ILE A 218 17.12 17.45 -4.65
C ILE A 218 15.88 18.28 -4.28
N ALA A 219 15.61 19.38 -4.97
CA ALA A 219 14.48 20.27 -4.69
C ALA A 219 13.16 19.81 -5.39
N THR A 220 13.25 19.02 -6.46
CA THR A 220 12.10 18.60 -7.28
C THR A 220 11.81 17.10 -7.21
N ILE A 221 12.75 16.29 -6.70
CA ILE A 221 12.56 14.86 -6.50
C ILE A 221 11.30 14.61 -5.64
N PRO A 222 10.37 13.74 -6.05
CA PRO A 222 9.19 13.42 -5.28
C PRO A 222 9.52 12.77 -3.93
N LEU A 223 8.65 12.96 -2.95
CA LEU A 223 8.80 12.31 -1.64
C LEU A 223 8.36 10.83 -1.63
N THR A 224 7.60 10.41 -2.64
CA THR A 224 7.06 9.05 -2.75
C THR A 224 7.19 8.52 -4.16
N SER A 225 7.22 7.19 -4.31
CA SER A 225 7.22 6.53 -5.63
C SER A 225 6.02 6.93 -6.50
N THR A 226 4.85 7.13 -5.88
CA THR A 226 3.64 7.60 -6.58
C THR A 226 3.75 9.05 -7.06
N GLY A 227 4.62 9.84 -6.44
CA GLY A 227 4.86 11.23 -6.83
C GLY A 227 5.40 11.38 -8.25
N TYR A 228 6.24 10.44 -8.70
CA TYR A 228 6.73 10.38 -10.09
C TYR A 228 5.58 10.21 -11.08
N VAL A 229 4.73 9.24 -10.83
CA VAL A 229 3.59 8.95 -11.71
C VAL A 229 2.60 10.09 -11.72
N ARG A 230 2.35 10.71 -10.55
CA ARG A 230 1.50 11.91 -10.45
C ARG A 230 2.06 13.06 -11.28
N ARG A 231 3.38 13.24 -11.30
CA ARG A 231 4.06 14.25 -12.13
C ARG A 231 3.85 13.97 -13.62
N ASP A 232 4.07 12.73 -14.04
CA ASP A 232 3.97 12.31 -15.45
C ASP A 232 2.52 12.42 -15.95
N CYS A 233 1.54 11.92 -15.19
CA CYS A 233 0.11 12.04 -15.52
C CYS A 233 -0.32 13.52 -15.58
N ARG A 234 0.14 14.36 -14.65
CA ARG A 234 -0.17 15.80 -14.66
C ARG A 234 0.40 16.49 -15.89
N HIS A 235 1.66 16.19 -16.27
CA HIS A 235 2.26 16.73 -17.48
C HIS A 235 1.49 16.31 -18.73
N ALA A 236 1.09 15.04 -18.83
CA ALA A 236 0.27 14.56 -19.93
C ALA A 236 -1.07 15.29 -19.99
N MET A 237 -1.80 15.35 -18.87
CA MET A 237 -3.11 16.02 -18.77
C MET A 237 -3.07 17.50 -19.12
N ASN A 238 -1.99 18.20 -18.75
CA ASN A 238 -1.84 19.64 -18.99
C ASN A 238 -1.52 19.98 -20.47
N LYS A 239 -1.14 19.00 -21.31
CA LYS A 239 -0.96 19.22 -22.76
C LYS A 239 -2.25 19.66 -23.46
N ASN A 240 -3.41 19.27 -22.89
CA ASN A 240 -4.72 19.60 -23.46
C ASN A 240 -5.53 20.48 -22.47
N LYS A 241 -5.72 21.74 -22.82
CA LYS A 241 -6.49 22.70 -22.02
C LYS A 241 -7.95 22.27 -21.75
N ASN A 242 -8.52 21.42 -22.60
CA ASN A 242 -9.87 20.90 -22.41
C ASN A 242 -9.96 19.96 -21.21
N ASN A 243 -8.88 19.24 -20.87
CA ASN A 243 -8.84 18.41 -19.67
C ASN A 243 -9.01 19.24 -18.39
N ARG A 244 -8.41 20.42 -18.33
CA ARG A 244 -8.60 21.33 -17.20
C ARG A 244 -10.03 21.87 -17.13
N LYS A 245 -10.63 22.22 -18.26
CA LYS A 245 -12.04 22.64 -18.32
C LYS A 245 -12.98 21.53 -17.87
N MET A 246 -12.75 20.30 -18.31
CA MET A 246 -13.53 19.13 -17.91
C MET A 246 -13.39 18.87 -16.39
N PHE A 247 -12.17 18.89 -15.86
CA PHE A 247 -11.90 18.71 -14.43
C PHE A 247 -12.67 19.74 -13.58
N LEU A 248 -12.68 21.02 -13.98
CA LEU A 248 -13.42 22.06 -13.29
C LEU A 248 -14.95 21.90 -13.40
N ARG A 249 -15.46 21.40 -14.54
CA ARG A 249 -16.89 21.10 -14.71
C ARG A 249 -17.37 19.91 -13.88
N SER A 250 -16.49 18.98 -13.59
CA SER A 250 -16.77 17.80 -12.75
C SER A 250 -16.51 18.02 -11.27
N ARG A 251 -16.41 19.30 -10.85
CA ARG A 251 -16.22 19.68 -9.43
C ARG A 251 -17.33 19.09 -8.57
N LEU A 252 -16.94 18.55 -7.42
CA LEU A 252 -17.84 17.99 -6.41
C LEU A 252 -18.23 19.03 -5.38
N SER A 253 -19.49 19.03 -4.94
CA SER A 253 -19.89 19.66 -3.67
C SER A 253 -19.46 18.79 -2.48
N LEU A 254 -19.51 19.35 -1.28
CA LEU A 254 -19.18 18.57 -0.06
C LEU A 254 -20.12 17.37 0.10
N LEU A 255 -21.42 17.54 -0.13
CA LEU A 255 -22.41 16.47 -0.08
C LEU A 255 -22.07 15.34 -1.06
N GLN A 256 -21.78 15.67 -2.32
CA GLN A 256 -21.39 14.69 -3.35
C GLN A 256 -20.08 13.98 -3.00
N TYR A 257 -19.12 14.72 -2.44
CA TYR A 257 -17.87 14.11 -1.99
C TYR A 257 -18.10 13.13 -0.82
N LYS A 258 -18.91 13.50 0.18
CA LYS A 258 -19.30 12.64 1.30
C LYS A 258 -19.99 11.35 0.79
N LEU A 259 -20.97 11.48 -0.10
CA LEU A 259 -21.68 10.35 -0.70
C LEU A 259 -20.74 9.44 -1.51
N LEU A 260 -19.83 10.00 -2.29
CA LEU A 260 -18.79 9.22 -3.00
C LEU A 260 -17.84 8.50 -2.03
N ARG A 261 -17.54 9.09 -0.87
CA ARG A 261 -16.76 8.44 0.20
C ARG A 261 -17.49 7.25 0.82
N GLU A 262 -18.81 7.34 0.99
CA GLU A 262 -19.67 6.22 1.39
C GLU A 262 -19.66 5.11 0.33
N CYS A 263 -19.83 5.45 -0.94
CA CYS A 263 -19.78 4.51 -2.06
C CYS A 263 -18.41 3.84 -2.24
N PHE A 264 -17.32 4.50 -1.82
CA PHE A 264 -15.98 3.99 -2.06
C PHE A 264 -15.72 2.69 -1.29
N ARG A 265 -15.32 1.67 -2.04
CA ARG A 265 -14.83 0.38 -1.54
C ARG A 265 -13.60 -0.04 -2.35
N GLY A 266 -12.65 -0.72 -1.72
CA GLY A 266 -11.53 -1.36 -2.39
C GLY A 266 -11.95 -2.59 -3.21
N GLY A 267 -10.98 -3.44 -3.54
CA GLY A 267 -11.23 -4.74 -4.14
C GLY A 267 -12.02 -5.67 -3.21
N ASN A 268 -12.73 -6.64 -3.79
CA ASN A 268 -13.41 -7.65 -3.01
C ASN A 268 -12.45 -8.75 -2.58
N THR A 269 -12.44 -9.10 -1.28
CA THR A 269 -11.65 -10.21 -0.73
C THR A 269 -12.54 -11.01 0.21
N ALA A 270 -12.74 -12.27 -0.09
CA ALA A 270 -13.60 -13.14 0.72
C ALA A 270 -13.33 -14.62 0.44
N GLY A 271 -13.59 -15.46 1.43
CA GLY A 271 -13.70 -16.91 1.27
C GLY A 271 -15.15 -17.32 0.97
N ASP A 272 -15.30 -18.43 0.31
CA ASP A 272 -16.57 -19.09 0.06
C ASP A 272 -17.26 -19.48 1.38
N ARG A 273 -18.58 -19.37 1.44
CA ARG A 273 -19.34 -19.68 2.65
C ARG A 273 -19.54 -21.17 2.91
N TYR A 274 -19.40 -22.02 1.89
CA TYR A 274 -19.59 -23.48 1.97
C TYR A 274 -18.26 -24.23 2.16
N LEU A 275 -17.16 -23.74 1.55
CA LEU A 275 -15.88 -24.43 1.45
C LEU A 275 -14.80 -23.87 2.39
N THR A 276 -15.10 -22.82 3.17
CA THR A 276 -14.19 -22.27 4.19
C THR A 276 -13.90 -23.30 5.27
N ASN A 277 -12.68 -23.33 5.80
CA ASN A 277 -12.17 -24.25 6.83
C ASN A 277 -12.00 -25.72 6.34
N LEU A 278 -12.02 -25.95 5.03
CA LEU A 278 -11.75 -27.25 4.42
C LEU A 278 -10.41 -27.22 3.68
N ILE A 279 -9.65 -28.32 3.76
CA ILE A 279 -8.45 -28.53 2.93
C ILE A 279 -8.93 -29.06 1.57
N LEU A 280 -8.78 -28.25 0.54
CA LEU A 280 -9.21 -28.57 -0.82
C LEU A 280 -7.99 -28.90 -1.68
N LYS A 281 -8.10 -29.86 -2.59
CA LYS A 281 -7.02 -30.34 -3.46
C LYS A 281 -7.19 -29.84 -4.88
N ASN A 282 -6.07 -29.75 -5.62
CA ASN A 282 -6.07 -29.38 -7.04
C ASN A 282 -6.80 -28.06 -7.33
N VAL A 283 -6.44 -27.02 -6.57
CA VAL A 283 -7.09 -25.72 -6.66
C VAL A 283 -6.52 -24.90 -7.80
N GLY A 284 -7.37 -24.50 -8.74
CA GLY A 284 -7.03 -23.61 -9.84
C GLY A 284 -6.98 -22.15 -9.40
N SER A 285 -6.30 -21.31 -10.20
CA SER A 285 -6.18 -19.86 -9.96
C SER A 285 -6.16 -19.09 -11.28
N TYR A 286 -7.03 -18.08 -11.37
CA TYR A 286 -6.95 -17.05 -12.39
C TYR A 286 -6.75 -15.68 -11.75
N ASP A 287 -6.00 -14.81 -12.44
CA ASP A 287 -5.72 -13.43 -12.02
C ASP A 287 -6.01 -12.45 -13.16
N LEU A 288 -6.65 -11.33 -12.85
CA LEU A 288 -6.96 -10.28 -13.83
C LEU A 288 -5.71 -9.47 -14.18
N SER A 289 -5.27 -9.58 -15.41
CA SER A 289 -4.07 -8.89 -15.89
C SER A 289 -4.22 -7.37 -15.86
N SER A 290 -3.52 -6.70 -14.91
CA SER A 290 -3.57 -5.24 -14.74
C SER A 290 -4.99 -4.69 -14.60
N SER A 291 -5.80 -5.27 -13.70
CA SER A 291 -7.22 -5.00 -13.51
C SER A 291 -7.54 -3.50 -13.44
N TYR A 292 -7.06 -2.76 -12.46
CA TYR A 292 -7.37 -1.32 -12.33
C TYR A 292 -6.94 -0.46 -13.54
N PRO A 293 -5.71 -0.62 -14.09
CA PRO A 293 -5.31 0.07 -15.32
C PRO A 293 -6.24 -0.22 -16.50
N PHE A 294 -6.69 -1.46 -16.64
CA PHE A 294 -7.66 -1.85 -17.68
C PHE A 294 -8.97 -1.08 -17.53
N GLN A 295 -9.54 -1.03 -16.32
CA GLN A 295 -10.77 -0.28 -16.10
C GLN A 295 -10.60 1.18 -16.55
N MET A 296 -9.47 1.80 -16.18
CA MET A 296 -9.20 3.21 -16.50
C MET A 296 -9.11 3.49 -18.01
N ILE A 297 -8.71 2.53 -18.84
CA ILE A 297 -8.64 2.73 -20.30
C ILE A 297 -9.92 2.32 -21.02
N ALA A 298 -10.69 1.40 -20.46
CA ALA A 298 -11.77 0.68 -21.17
C ALA A 298 -13.18 1.05 -20.75
N ARG A 299 -13.37 1.65 -19.57
CA ARG A 299 -14.70 1.93 -19.01
C ARG A 299 -15.03 3.42 -19.06
N GLU A 300 -16.31 3.74 -18.87
CA GLU A 300 -16.83 5.09 -18.88
C GLU A 300 -16.97 5.64 -17.46
N TYR A 301 -16.62 6.91 -17.30
CA TYR A 301 -16.50 7.61 -16.02
C TYR A 301 -17.35 8.87 -15.98
N PRO A 302 -17.72 9.38 -14.78
CA PRO A 302 -18.41 10.65 -14.66
C PRO A 302 -17.47 11.81 -15.09
N LEU A 303 -17.77 12.44 -16.22
CA LEU A 303 -17.00 13.54 -16.81
C LEU A 303 -17.72 14.88 -16.78
N GLY A 304 -18.93 14.93 -16.27
CA GLY A 304 -19.79 16.12 -16.18
C GLY A 304 -20.06 16.54 -14.75
N LYS A 305 -20.85 17.60 -14.62
CA LYS A 305 -21.43 18.01 -13.35
C LYS A 305 -22.29 16.87 -12.81
N TRP A 306 -22.27 16.68 -11.51
CA TRP A 306 -23.23 15.85 -10.80
C TRP A 306 -24.53 16.63 -10.58
N ASN A 307 -25.65 16.02 -10.96
CA ASN A 307 -26.98 16.58 -10.81
C ASN A 307 -27.76 15.72 -9.82
N TYR A 308 -28.60 16.32 -9.02
CA TYR A 308 -29.56 15.64 -8.17
C TYR A 308 -30.76 15.17 -9.00
N GLY A 309 -31.33 14.01 -8.66
CA GLY A 309 -32.52 13.47 -9.25
C GLY A 309 -33.43 12.82 -8.21
N VAL A 310 -34.67 12.62 -8.55
CA VAL A 310 -35.65 11.87 -7.75
C VAL A 310 -35.98 10.59 -8.48
N ILE A 311 -35.96 9.48 -7.80
CA ILE A 311 -36.23 8.14 -8.33
C ILE A 311 -37.55 7.64 -7.74
N PRO A 312 -38.67 7.75 -8.48
CA PRO A 312 -39.96 7.30 -8.00
C PRO A 312 -40.13 5.79 -8.05
N ASP A 313 -39.43 5.10 -8.96
CA ASP A 313 -39.59 3.67 -9.22
C ASP A 313 -38.30 3.06 -9.82
N ILE A 314 -38.28 1.72 -9.84
CA ILE A 314 -37.13 0.93 -10.34
C ILE A 314 -36.87 1.12 -11.84
N ARG A 315 -37.90 1.36 -12.64
CA ARG A 315 -37.75 1.59 -14.09
C ARG A 315 -37.00 2.89 -14.36
N THR A 316 -37.37 3.95 -13.66
CA THR A 316 -36.68 5.23 -13.73
C THR A 316 -35.20 5.11 -13.32
N LEU A 317 -34.91 4.35 -12.24
CA LEU A 317 -33.55 4.04 -11.82
C LEU A 317 -32.75 3.35 -12.92
N GLU A 318 -33.30 2.33 -13.55
CA GLU A 318 -32.65 1.56 -14.62
C GLU A 318 -32.37 2.42 -15.86
N GLU A 319 -33.31 3.30 -16.23
CA GLU A 319 -33.10 4.25 -17.33
C GLU A 319 -31.91 5.21 -17.06
N TYR A 320 -31.82 5.74 -15.84
CA TYR A 320 -30.69 6.59 -15.45
C TYR A 320 -29.38 5.81 -15.43
N ASN A 321 -29.37 4.63 -14.83
CA ASN A 321 -28.18 3.75 -14.76
C ASN A 321 -27.67 3.36 -16.16
N GLY A 322 -28.56 3.17 -17.12
CA GLY A 322 -28.21 2.90 -18.51
C GLY A 322 -27.53 4.10 -19.22
N LYS A 323 -27.95 5.31 -18.90
CA LYS A 323 -27.50 6.56 -19.59
C LYS A 323 -26.36 7.28 -18.90
N TYR A 324 -26.25 7.18 -17.58
CA TYR A 324 -25.36 8.01 -16.75
C TYR A 324 -24.51 7.13 -15.79
N CYS A 325 -23.46 7.72 -15.26
CA CYS A 325 -22.87 7.26 -14.03
C CYS A 325 -23.73 7.76 -12.87
N THR A 326 -24.18 6.87 -11.99
CA THR A 326 -25.04 7.23 -10.86
C THR A 326 -24.45 6.79 -9.53
N ILE A 327 -24.76 7.52 -8.48
CA ILE A 327 -24.51 7.20 -7.09
C ILE A 327 -25.76 7.48 -6.29
N ALA A 328 -26.06 6.61 -5.34
CA ALA A 328 -27.24 6.79 -4.50
C ALA A 328 -27.09 6.05 -3.17
N ARG A 329 -27.97 6.38 -2.25
CA ARG A 329 -28.22 5.60 -1.03
C ARG A 329 -29.41 4.71 -1.27
N TYR A 330 -29.23 3.41 -1.03
CA TYR A 330 -30.23 2.37 -1.23
C TYR A 330 -30.64 1.77 0.10
N THR A 331 -31.93 1.67 0.36
CA THR A 331 -32.49 0.95 1.51
C THR A 331 -33.28 -0.23 1.00
N PHE A 332 -32.91 -1.43 1.42
CA PHE A 332 -33.54 -2.69 1.07
C PHE A 332 -34.31 -3.23 2.26
N LYS A 333 -35.47 -3.87 1.98
CA LYS A 333 -36.21 -4.69 2.96
C LYS A 333 -36.10 -6.17 2.61
N ASN A 334 -35.88 -6.99 3.64
CA ASN A 334 -35.76 -8.45 3.55
C ASN A 334 -34.74 -8.89 2.48
N ILE A 335 -33.55 -8.26 2.49
CA ILE A 335 -32.50 -8.60 1.54
C ILE A 335 -31.82 -9.92 1.94
N ARG A 336 -31.71 -10.86 0.99
CA ARG A 336 -31.11 -12.18 1.19
C ARG A 336 -30.21 -12.55 0.01
N LEU A 337 -29.02 -13.09 0.31
CA LEU A 337 -28.11 -13.65 -0.69
C LEU A 337 -28.79 -14.88 -1.36
N ARG A 338 -28.61 -14.99 -2.67
CA ARG A 338 -29.04 -16.16 -3.43
C ARG A 338 -28.22 -17.39 -3.08
N ASP A 339 -28.86 -18.57 -3.07
CA ASP A 339 -28.19 -19.79 -2.61
C ASP A 339 -27.04 -20.23 -3.55
N GLU A 340 -27.16 -19.96 -4.85
CA GLU A 340 -26.12 -20.21 -5.84
C GLU A 340 -24.93 -19.29 -5.81
N LYS A 341 -24.91 -18.29 -4.90
CA LYS A 341 -23.79 -17.34 -4.76
C LYS A 341 -22.89 -17.71 -3.59
N PRO A 342 -21.67 -18.24 -3.85
CA PRO A 342 -20.79 -18.72 -2.79
C PRO A 342 -20.13 -17.59 -1.99
N ILE A 343 -19.89 -16.43 -2.61
CA ILE A 343 -19.21 -15.29 -1.97
C ILE A 343 -20.17 -14.11 -1.87
N PRO A 344 -20.56 -13.71 -0.64
CA PRO A 344 -21.44 -12.56 -0.44
C PRO A 344 -20.75 -11.24 -0.81
N TYR A 345 -21.49 -10.33 -1.47
CA TYR A 345 -20.92 -9.08 -1.97
C TYR A 345 -20.95 -7.92 -0.96
N ILE A 346 -22.05 -7.76 -0.20
CA ILE A 346 -22.25 -6.58 0.65
C ILE A 346 -21.43 -6.68 1.94
N PRO A 347 -20.45 -5.77 2.19
CA PRO A 347 -19.73 -5.76 3.44
C PRO A 347 -20.51 -5.03 4.53
N GLN A 348 -20.61 -5.61 5.71
CA GLN A 348 -21.24 -5.02 6.90
C GLN A 348 -20.66 -3.62 7.22
N SER A 349 -19.34 -3.47 7.12
CA SER A 349 -18.64 -2.22 7.46
C SER A 349 -19.00 -1.03 6.54
N LYS A 350 -19.73 -1.26 5.45
CA LYS A 350 -20.19 -0.22 4.52
C LYS A 350 -21.69 0.04 4.62
N CYS A 351 -22.41 -0.74 5.40
CA CYS A 351 -23.81 -0.48 5.69
C CYS A 351 -23.93 0.72 6.64
N LEU A 352 -24.78 1.68 6.27
CA LEU A 352 -25.11 2.85 7.08
C LEU A 352 -26.12 2.52 8.18
N ALA A 353 -27.02 1.58 7.89
CA ALA A 353 -27.95 1.00 8.84
C ALA A 353 -28.15 -0.49 8.53
N LEU A 354 -28.40 -1.27 9.58
CA LEU A 354 -28.73 -2.69 9.56
C LEU A 354 -29.86 -2.97 10.53
N GLY A 355 -30.81 -3.78 10.11
CA GLY A 355 -31.88 -4.28 10.95
C GLY A 355 -31.40 -5.25 12.04
N ASN A 356 -32.32 -5.64 12.91
CA ASN A 356 -32.02 -6.53 14.03
C ASN A 356 -31.98 -8.00 13.61
N ASP A 357 -32.85 -8.39 12.69
CA ASP A 357 -32.84 -9.74 12.08
C ASP A 357 -31.84 -9.74 10.93
N ARG A 358 -30.64 -10.26 11.19
CA ARG A 358 -29.55 -10.30 10.24
C ARG A 358 -28.62 -11.49 10.43
N GLU A 359 -28.11 -11.98 9.35
CA GLU A 359 -27.06 -13.00 9.32
C GLU A 359 -25.82 -12.49 8.58
N ILE A 360 -24.66 -12.61 9.21
CA ILE A 360 -23.39 -12.06 8.73
C ILE A 360 -22.34 -13.15 8.72
N TYR A 361 -21.78 -13.40 7.54
CA TYR A 361 -20.69 -14.33 7.32
C TYR A 361 -19.38 -13.58 7.01
N ASN A 362 -18.35 -13.76 7.80
CA ASN A 362 -17.02 -13.13 7.61
C ASN A 362 -17.11 -11.62 7.29
N GLY A 363 -17.96 -10.89 8.02
CA GLY A 363 -18.19 -9.45 7.82
C GLY A 363 -19.00 -9.12 6.54
N ARG A 364 -19.68 -10.08 5.94
CA ARG A 364 -20.53 -9.94 4.76
C ARG A 364 -21.96 -10.32 5.06
N ILE A 365 -22.90 -9.63 4.44
CA ILE A 365 -24.33 -9.84 4.67
C ILE A 365 -24.82 -11.07 3.90
N LEU A 366 -25.37 -12.06 4.62
CA LEU A 366 -26.16 -13.14 4.06
C LEU A 366 -27.63 -12.75 3.98
N HIS A 367 -28.15 -12.17 5.07
CA HIS A 367 -29.52 -11.72 5.20
C HIS A 367 -29.60 -10.47 6.09
N SER A 368 -30.60 -9.61 5.83
CA SER A 368 -31.06 -8.55 6.75
C SER A 368 -32.50 -8.17 6.44
N ASP A 369 -33.32 -8.00 7.49
CA ASP A 369 -34.69 -7.47 7.40
C ASP A 369 -34.70 -6.03 6.85
N CYS A 370 -33.69 -5.23 7.18
CA CYS A 370 -33.50 -3.88 6.65
C CYS A 370 -32.00 -3.57 6.50
N LEU A 371 -31.61 -2.97 5.36
CA LEU A 371 -30.21 -2.60 5.09
C LEU A 371 -30.14 -1.30 4.29
N THR A 372 -29.37 -0.33 4.77
CA THR A 372 -29.09 0.90 4.02
C THR A 372 -27.60 0.99 3.67
N ILE A 373 -27.32 1.27 2.38
CA ILE A 373 -25.95 1.35 1.86
C ILE A 373 -25.86 2.32 0.67
N SER A 374 -24.77 3.06 0.56
CA SER A 374 -24.48 3.92 -0.60
C SER A 374 -23.64 3.16 -1.64
N MET A 375 -24.04 3.23 -2.91
CA MET A 375 -23.42 2.48 -4.02
C MET A 375 -23.41 3.27 -5.32
N THR A 376 -22.50 2.89 -6.22
CA THR A 376 -22.57 3.25 -7.64
C THR A 376 -23.59 2.35 -8.36
N ASN A 377 -24.04 2.76 -9.56
CA ASN A 377 -24.86 1.88 -10.40
C ASN A 377 -24.19 0.54 -10.71
N ILE A 378 -22.86 0.50 -10.84
CA ILE A 378 -22.11 -0.74 -11.12
C ILE A 378 -22.20 -1.71 -9.94
N ASP A 379 -22.05 -1.20 -8.71
CA ASP A 379 -22.19 -2.01 -7.50
C ASP A 379 -23.63 -2.47 -7.30
N PHE A 380 -24.62 -1.62 -7.64
CA PHE A 380 -26.02 -1.98 -7.57
C PHE A 380 -26.37 -3.11 -8.55
N ASP A 381 -25.79 -3.11 -9.76
CA ASP A 381 -25.97 -4.22 -10.70
C ASP A 381 -25.47 -5.55 -10.15
N ILE A 382 -24.34 -5.56 -9.43
CA ILE A 382 -23.85 -6.77 -8.74
C ILE A 382 -24.83 -7.19 -7.63
N VAL A 383 -25.36 -6.24 -6.86
CA VAL A 383 -26.33 -6.56 -5.80
C VAL A 383 -27.60 -7.17 -6.37
N LYS A 384 -28.13 -6.65 -7.48
CA LYS A 384 -29.30 -7.26 -8.18
C LYS A 384 -29.04 -8.70 -8.62
N GLU A 385 -27.83 -9.01 -9.03
CA GLU A 385 -27.45 -10.38 -9.43
C GLU A 385 -27.29 -11.32 -8.24
N GLN A 386 -26.75 -10.81 -7.13
CA GLN A 386 -26.41 -11.65 -5.99
C GLN A 386 -27.53 -11.80 -4.98
N TYR A 387 -28.42 -10.80 -4.84
CA TYR A 387 -29.41 -10.76 -3.77
C TYR A 387 -30.85 -10.72 -4.32
N ILE A 388 -31.77 -11.20 -3.50
CA ILE A 388 -33.19 -10.95 -3.62
C ILE A 388 -33.65 -10.06 -2.47
N TYR A 389 -34.66 -9.23 -2.70
CA TYR A 389 -35.21 -8.30 -1.71
C TYR A 389 -36.68 -8.03 -2.04
N ASP A 390 -37.50 -7.66 -1.04
CA ASP A 390 -38.92 -7.38 -1.21
C ASP A 390 -39.16 -5.97 -1.72
N GLU A 391 -38.50 -4.98 -1.11
CA GLU A 391 -38.65 -3.57 -1.45
C GLU A 391 -37.29 -2.84 -1.52
N ILE A 392 -37.24 -1.79 -2.31
CA ILE A 392 -36.09 -0.90 -2.42
C ILE A 392 -36.55 0.56 -2.38
N ALA A 393 -35.88 1.38 -1.57
CA ALA A 393 -35.97 2.83 -1.61
C ALA A 393 -34.64 3.44 -2.06
N VAL A 394 -34.69 4.55 -2.80
CA VAL A 394 -33.52 5.23 -3.35
C VAL A 394 -33.52 6.68 -2.89
N GLU A 395 -32.50 7.07 -2.17
CA GLU A 395 -32.31 8.41 -1.62
C GLU A 395 -30.97 8.99 -2.07
N GLU A 396 -30.79 10.31 -1.90
CA GLU A 396 -29.55 11.01 -2.26
C GLU A 396 -29.02 10.64 -3.66
N PHE A 397 -29.96 10.51 -4.61
CA PHE A 397 -29.64 10.09 -5.97
C PHE A 397 -28.97 11.21 -6.76
N HIS A 398 -27.77 10.91 -7.26
CA HIS A 398 -27.05 11.82 -8.15
C HIS A 398 -26.59 11.10 -9.42
N TYR A 399 -26.58 11.85 -10.54
CA TYR A 399 -26.17 11.35 -11.84
C TYR A 399 -25.23 12.31 -12.55
N SER A 400 -24.30 11.76 -13.34
CA SER A 400 -23.35 12.50 -14.15
C SER A 400 -23.19 11.89 -15.52
N ARG A 401 -22.96 12.74 -16.53
CA ARG A 401 -22.68 12.30 -17.88
C ARG A 401 -21.44 11.40 -17.91
N LYS A 402 -21.53 10.25 -18.57
CA LYS A 402 -20.45 9.27 -18.69
C LYS A 402 -19.64 9.45 -19.97
N GLY A 403 -18.36 9.04 -19.92
CA GLY A 403 -17.46 8.97 -21.06
C GLY A 403 -16.09 8.40 -20.66
N LEU A 404 -15.26 8.10 -21.67
CA LEU A 404 -13.91 7.59 -21.44
C LEU A 404 -13.03 8.67 -20.77
N LEU A 405 -12.14 8.26 -19.87
CA LEU A 405 -11.13 9.14 -19.28
C LEU A 405 -10.31 9.84 -20.38
N PRO A 406 -9.73 11.03 -20.11
CA PRO A 406 -8.92 11.76 -21.08
C PRO A 406 -7.91 10.89 -21.78
N LYS A 407 -7.78 11.10 -23.09
CA LYS A 407 -6.86 10.31 -23.93
C LYS A 407 -5.44 10.36 -23.38
N GLU A 408 -4.98 11.52 -22.95
CA GLU A 408 -3.63 11.72 -22.45
C GLU A 408 -3.35 10.90 -21.17
N LEU A 409 -4.34 10.69 -20.33
CA LEU A 409 -4.23 9.82 -19.14
C LEU A 409 -4.19 8.35 -19.57
N ARG A 410 -5.08 7.94 -20.49
CA ARG A 410 -5.11 6.56 -21.03
C ARG A 410 -3.83 6.21 -21.77
N ASP A 411 -3.28 7.13 -22.55
CA ASP A 411 -2.00 6.96 -23.24
C ASP A 411 -0.83 6.79 -22.24
N THR A 412 -0.86 7.51 -21.13
CA THR A 412 0.14 7.37 -20.05
C THR A 412 0.06 5.98 -19.39
N ILE A 413 -1.15 5.46 -19.18
CA ILE A 413 -1.36 4.09 -18.66
C ILE A 413 -0.79 3.07 -19.65
N MET A 414 -1.11 3.20 -20.92
CA MET A 414 -0.60 2.31 -21.98
C MET A 414 0.93 2.36 -22.10
N TYR A 415 1.53 3.52 -21.95
CA TYR A 415 2.98 3.68 -21.93
C TYR A 415 3.66 2.87 -20.81
N TYR A 416 3.13 2.94 -19.58
CA TYR A 416 3.68 2.15 -18.46
C TYR A 416 3.39 0.66 -18.60
N PHE A 417 2.25 0.30 -19.18
CA PHE A 417 1.93 -1.09 -19.48
C PHE A 417 2.89 -1.68 -20.52
N GLU A 418 3.19 -0.93 -21.56
CA GLU A 418 4.17 -1.33 -22.58
C GLU A 418 5.57 -1.50 -21.97
N LYS A 419 6.04 -0.54 -21.17
CA LYS A 419 7.32 -0.64 -20.46
C LYS A 419 7.38 -1.90 -19.57
N LYS A 420 6.35 -2.12 -18.74
CA LYS A 420 6.25 -3.33 -17.90
C LYS A 420 6.31 -4.60 -18.74
N SER A 421 5.56 -4.64 -19.84
CA SER A 421 5.46 -5.84 -20.69
C SER A 421 6.76 -6.16 -21.42
N LYS A 422 7.49 -5.13 -21.88
CA LYS A 422 8.81 -5.30 -22.52
C LYS A 422 9.86 -5.90 -21.60
N LEU A 423 9.75 -5.62 -20.29
CA LEU A 423 10.73 -6.03 -19.28
C LEU A 423 10.31 -7.30 -18.53
N LYS A 424 9.13 -7.87 -18.84
CA LYS A 424 8.62 -9.07 -18.15
C LYS A 424 9.49 -10.29 -18.47
N GLY A 425 10.12 -10.87 -17.44
CA GLY A 425 10.99 -12.03 -17.56
C GLY A 425 12.45 -11.71 -17.87
N ASP A 426 12.82 -10.44 -17.95
CA ASP A 426 14.21 -9.99 -18.08
C ASP A 426 14.82 -9.77 -16.68
N GLU A 427 15.61 -10.73 -16.23
CA GLU A 427 16.25 -10.68 -14.90
C GLU A 427 17.28 -9.53 -14.82
N ALA A 428 17.95 -9.19 -15.91
CA ALA A 428 18.92 -8.10 -15.94
C ALA A 428 18.29 -6.73 -15.74
N HIS A 429 17.01 -6.57 -16.08
CA HIS A 429 16.25 -5.32 -15.96
C HIS A 429 15.06 -5.46 -14.99
N TYR A 430 15.18 -6.34 -14.00
CA TYR A 430 14.10 -6.58 -13.02
C TYR A 430 13.71 -5.29 -12.27
N TYR A 431 14.66 -4.40 -12.00
CA TYR A 431 14.39 -3.11 -11.36
C TYR A 431 13.45 -2.23 -12.18
N GLU A 432 13.75 -2.03 -13.46
CA GLU A 432 12.93 -1.23 -14.38
C GLU A 432 11.55 -1.87 -14.57
N TYR A 433 11.49 -3.21 -14.59
CA TYR A 433 10.24 -3.94 -14.60
C TYR A 433 9.39 -3.60 -13.36
N MET A 434 9.96 -3.73 -12.15
CA MET A 434 9.27 -3.43 -10.89
C MET A 434 8.89 -1.97 -10.78
N LYS A 435 9.77 -1.06 -11.17
CA LYS A 435 9.50 0.39 -11.24
C LYS A 435 8.30 0.68 -12.15
N SER A 436 8.25 0.06 -13.33
CA SER A 436 7.15 0.24 -14.29
C SER A 436 5.85 -0.39 -13.81
N LYS A 437 5.91 -1.58 -13.19
CA LYS A 437 4.76 -2.25 -12.56
C LYS A 437 4.19 -1.42 -11.41
N ASN A 438 5.03 -0.91 -10.52
CA ASN A 438 4.61 -0.07 -9.39
C ASN A 438 4.02 1.27 -9.87
N LYS A 439 4.62 1.88 -10.90
CA LYS A 439 4.08 3.09 -11.51
C LYS A 439 2.69 2.84 -12.09
N LEU A 440 2.53 1.78 -12.87
CA LEU A 440 1.24 1.42 -13.48
C LEU A 440 0.14 1.23 -12.42
N ASN A 441 0.43 0.46 -11.37
CA ASN A 441 -0.52 0.17 -10.29
C ASN A 441 -0.83 1.41 -9.43
N SER A 442 0.12 2.35 -9.32
CA SER A 442 -0.07 3.57 -8.52
C SER A 442 -1.05 4.57 -9.15
N ILE A 443 -1.30 4.49 -10.48
CA ILE A 443 -2.16 5.48 -11.16
C ILE A 443 -3.57 5.47 -10.58
N TYR A 444 -4.14 4.31 -10.34
CA TYR A 444 -5.44 4.18 -9.70
C TYR A 444 -5.43 4.77 -8.28
N GLY A 445 -4.48 4.38 -7.44
CA GLY A 445 -4.41 4.84 -6.04
C GLY A 445 -4.39 6.37 -5.88
N MET A 446 -3.83 7.08 -6.87
CA MET A 446 -3.84 8.54 -6.87
C MET A 446 -5.25 9.14 -7.03
N THR A 447 -6.18 8.43 -7.70
CA THR A 447 -7.54 8.93 -7.95
C THR A 447 -8.41 8.88 -6.70
N VAL A 448 -8.09 8.02 -5.75
CA VAL A 448 -8.80 7.86 -4.46
C VAL A 448 -8.08 8.50 -3.27
N THR A 449 -7.08 9.35 -3.54
CA THR A 449 -6.45 10.14 -2.47
C THR A 449 -7.50 10.99 -1.77
N ASN A 450 -7.56 10.94 -0.45
CA ASN A 450 -8.48 11.76 0.32
C ASN A 450 -8.16 13.24 0.09
N ILE A 451 -9.15 14.00 -0.39
CA ILE A 451 -9.02 15.45 -0.63
C ILE A 451 -9.12 16.20 0.69
N LEU A 452 -9.95 15.69 1.59
CA LEU A 452 -10.19 16.25 2.93
C LEU A 452 -9.34 15.47 3.94
N ASN A 453 -8.02 15.61 3.85
CA ASN A 453 -7.12 14.99 4.82
C ASN A 453 -7.25 15.71 6.16
N THR A 454 -7.44 14.94 7.22
CA THR A 454 -7.18 15.39 8.57
C THR A 454 -5.72 15.82 8.65
N GLU A 455 -5.44 17.04 9.05
CA GLU A 455 -4.07 17.45 9.33
C GLU A 455 -3.62 16.74 10.61
N ILE A 456 -2.50 16.04 10.49
CA ILE A 456 -1.83 15.46 11.65
C ILE A 456 -0.83 16.49 12.11
N GLU A 457 -1.12 17.13 13.23
CA GLU A 457 -0.20 18.06 13.88
C GLU A 457 0.68 17.26 14.85
N TYR A 458 1.98 17.53 14.79
CA TYR A 458 2.96 16.98 15.71
C TYR A 458 3.45 18.08 16.65
N HIS A 459 3.27 17.88 17.94
CA HIS A 459 3.77 18.76 18.99
C HIS A 459 4.38 17.94 20.11
N ASP A 460 5.66 18.15 20.39
CA ASP A 460 6.38 17.60 21.57
C ASP A 460 6.23 16.08 21.77
N GLY A 461 6.26 15.29 20.68
CA GLY A 461 6.15 13.84 20.73
C GLY A 461 4.72 13.32 20.52
N GLU A 462 3.71 14.18 20.55
CA GLU A 462 2.31 13.81 20.38
C GLU A 462 1.77 14.12 18.98
N TYR A 463 0.93 13.22 18.46
CA TYR A 463 0.23 13.37 17.20
C TYR A 463 -1.24 13.64 17.46
N THR A 464 -1.71 14.83 17.09
CA THR A 464 -3.14 15.20 17.20
C THR A 464 -3.77 15.23 15.82
N GLU A 465 -4.95 14.61 15.70
CA GLU A 465 -5.78 14.68 14.50
C GLU A 465 -6.79 15.83 14.65
N LYS A 466 -6.60 16.89 13.89
CA LYS A 466 -7.55 17.99 13.84
C LYS A 466 -8.68 17.67 12.89
N LYS A 467 -9.88 17.42 13.44
CA LYS A 467 -11.10 17.25 12.61
C LYS A 467 -11.50 18.60 12.00
N MET A 468 -11.70 18.61 10.69
CA MET A 468 -12.19 19.79 9.97
C MET A 468 -13.68 20.04 10.26
N THR A 469 -14.06 21.30 10.40
CA THR A 469 -15.48 21.73 10.34
C THR A 469 -16.01 21.58 8.91
N GLU A 470 -17.32 21.68 8.69
CA GLU A 470 -17.90 21.61 7.35
C GLU A 470 -17.43 22.76 6.46
N GLU A 471 -17.28 23.97 7.02
CA GLU A 471 -16.76 25.14 6.34
C GLU A 471 -15.30 24.93 5.88
N GLU A 472 -14.44 24.42 6.77
CA GLU A 472 -13.05 24.06 6.43
C GLU A 472 -12.98 22.98 5.35
N MET A 473 -13.92 22.00 5.37
CA MET A 473 -14.01 20.96 4.32
C MET A 473 -14.41 21.55 2.96
N GLU A 474 -15.36 22.48 2.92
CA GLU A 474 -15.76 23.18 1.69
C GLU A 474 -14.62 24.02 1.12
N GLU A 475 -13.92 24.77 1.97
CA GLU A 475 -12.74 25.54 1.58
C GLU A 475 -11.61 24.64 1.04
N ALA A 476 -11.36 23.50 1.68
CA ALA A 476 -10.35 22.54 1.23
C ALA A 476 -10.69 21.95 -0.15
N LEU A 477 -11.96 21.61 -0.39
CA LEU A 477 -12.43 21.18 -1.72
C LEU A 477 -12.27 22.30 -2.76
N ASP A 478 -12.63 23.51 -2.42
CA ASP A 478 -12.49 24.66 -3.31
C ASP A 478 -11.02 24.92 -3.65
N LYS A 479 -10.15 24.91 -2.66
CA LYS A 479 -8.69 25.02 -2.81
C LYS A 479 -8.13 23.90 -3.70
N TYR A 480 -8.61 22.65 -3.55
CA TYR A 480 -8.23 21.53 -4.40
C TYR A 480 -8.54 21.80 -5.87
N TYR A 481 -9.76 22.21 -6.21
CA TYR A 481 -10.16 22.47 -7.59
C TYR A 481 -9.51 23.73 -8.18
N LYS A 482 -9.24 24.75 -7.38
CA LYS A 482 -8.50 25.96 -7.80
C LYS A 482 -7.02 25.69 -8.04
N ASN A 483 -6.44 24.71 -7.37
CA ASN A 483 -5.02 24.37 -7.51
C ASN A 483 -4.71 23.85 -8.92
N HIS A 484 -3.79 24.50 -9.63
CA HIS A 484 -3.35 24.12 -10.97
C HIS A 484 -2.62 22.75 -11.03
N ARG A 485 -2.17 22.24 -9.89
CA ARG A 485 -1.54 20.90 -9.78
C ARG A 485 -2.56 19.78 -9.64
N SER A 486 -3.81 20.08 -9.32
CA SER A 486 -4.90 19.11 -9.22
C SER A 486 -5.49 18.82 -10.60
N PHE A 487 -5.67 17.53 -10.91
CA PHE A 487 -6.15 17.07 -12.21
C PHE A 487 -6.96 15.76 -12.14
N LEU A 488 -7.04 15.13 -10.98
CA LEU A 488 -7.75 13.88 -10.76
C LEU A 488 -9.08 14.14 -10.03
N ASN A 489 -10.16 13.54 -10.51
CA ASN A 489 -11.43 13.57 -9.83
C ASN A 489 -11.60 12.33 -8.96
N TYR A 490 -12.02 12.52 -7.70
CA TYR A 490 -12.25 11.43 -6.74
C TYR A 490 -13.26 10.40 -7.25
N SER A 491 -14.30 10.87 -7.94
CA SER A 491 -15.32 9.98 -8.50
C SER A 491 -14.75 8.95 -9.49
N TRP A 492 -13.68 9.29 -10.23
CA TRP A 492 -13.06 8.32 -11.14
C TRP A 492 -12.54 7.09 -10.39
N GLY A 493 -11.86 7.30 -9.27
CA GLY A 493 -11.33 6.19 -8.48
C GLY A 493 -12.40 5.32 -7.85
N VAL A 494 -13.53 5.91 -7.43
CA VAL A 494 -14.70 5.17 -6.94
C VAL A 494 -15.22 4.23 -8.03
N PHE A 495 -15.38 4.72 -9.25
CA PHE A 495 -15.84 3.90 -10.38
C PHE A 495 -14.80 2.89 -10.87
N VAL A 496 -13.50 3.18 -10.80
CA VAL A 496 -12.45 2.18 -11.11
C VAL A 496 -12.62 0.94 -10.27
N THR A 497 -12.79 1.09 -8.96
CA THR A 497 -12.97 -0.05 -8.06
C THR A 497 -14.31 -0.75 -8.25
N SER A 498 -15.38 -0.02 -8.58
CA SER A 498 -16.68 -0.62 -8.88
C SER A 498 -16.59 -1.50 -10.13
N TYR A 499 -15.97 -1.02 -11.19
CA TYR A 499 -15.75 -1.83 -12.41
C TYR A 499 -14.84 -3.04 -12.16
N ALA A 500 -13.77 -2.87 -11.35
CA ALA A 500 -12.90 -4.00 -11.01
C ALA A 500 -13.65 -5.08 -10.21
N ARG A 501 -14.54 -4.68 -9.28
CA ARG A 501 -15.41 -5.62 -8.58
C ARG A 501 -16.40 -6.30 -9.51
N ARG A 502 -16.94 -5.57 -10.50
CA ARG A 502 -17.84 -6.16 -11.52
C ARG A 502 -17.11 -7.23 -12.33
N GLU A 503 -15.88 -6.95 -12.77
CA GLU A 503 -15.08 -7.89 -13.56
C GLU A 503 -14.67 -9.11 -12.72
N LEU A 504 -14.33 -8.92 -11.44
CA LEU A 504 -14.11 -10.03 -10.52
C LEU A 504 -15.36 -10.88 -10.35
N GLU A 505 -16.55 -10.26 -10.23
CA GLU A 505 -17.84 -10.96 -10.14
C GLU A 505 -18.12 -11.80 -11.38
N ASP A 506 -17.74 -11.32 -12.57
CA ASP A 506 -17.86 -12.12 -13.80
C ASP A 506 -17.02 -13.40 -13.70
N GLY A 507 -15.79 -13.31 -13.11
CA GLY A 507 -14.95 -14.49 -12.83
C GLY A 507 -15.56 -15.43 -11.78
N LEU A 508 -16.16 -14.88 -10.72
CA LEU A 508 -16.87 -15.66 -9.71
C LEU A 508 -18.08 -16.38 -10.30
N ASN A 509 -18.80 -15.73 -11.21
CA ASN A 509 -19.93 -16.33 -11.92
C ASN A 509 -19.51 -17.47 -12.87
N ILE A 510 -18.30 -17.39 -13.46
CA ILE A 510 -17.73 -18.47 -14.27
C ILE A 510 -17.49 -19.72 -13.41
N ALA A 511 -16.84 -19.57 -12.26
CA ALA A 511 -16.55 -20.69 -11.36
C ALA A 511 -17.79 -21.15 -10.54
N GLY A 512 -18.76 -20.26 -10.31
CA GLY A 512 -19.98 -20.57 -9.56
C GLY A 512 -19.71 -21.15 -8.19
N LEU A 513 -20.39 -22.23 -7.82
CA LEU A 513 -20.20 -22.94 -6.54
C LEU A 513 -18.84 -23.63 -6.40
N ASP A 514 -18.05 -23.72 -7.46
CA ASP A 514 -16.69 -24.23 -7.40
C ASP A 514 -15.68 -23.15 -6.94
N THR A 515 -16.13 -21.92 -6.73
CA THR A 515 -15.30 -20.84 -6.16
C THR A 515 -14.95 -21.15 -4.71
N ILE A 516 -13.67 -20.94 -4.35
CA ILE A 516 -13.18 -21.13 -2.98
C ILE A 516 -12.87 -19.79 -2.32
N TYR A 517 -12.24 -18.89 -3.09
CA TYR A 517 -11.69 -17.67 -2.55
C TYR A 517 -11.47 -16.62 -3.64
N CYS A 518 -11.67 -15.37 -3.31
CA CYS A 518 -11.27 -14.26 -4.19
C CYS A 518 -10.45 -13.21 -3.45
N ASP A 519 -9.58 -12.54 -4.18
CA ASP A 519 -8.78 -11.42 -3.64
C ASP A 519 -8.54 -10.37 -4.71
N THR A 520 -9.34 -9.31 -4.67
CA THR A 520 -9.20 -8.10 -5.50
C THR A 520 -9.36 -8.35 -7.01
N ASP A 521 -8.49 -9.16 -7.61
CA ASP A 521 -8.37 -9.47 -9.03
C ASP A 521 -8.14 -10.96 -9.31
N SER A 522 -8.15 -11.81 -8.29
CA SER A 522 -7.93 -13.24 -8.43
C SER A 522 -9.10 -14.09 -7.95
N VAL A 523 -9.33 -15.21 -8.65
CA VAL A 523 -10.34 -16.24 -8.34
C VAL A 523 -9.63 -17.56 -8.11
N LYS A 524 -9.90 -18.22 -6.98
CA LYS A 524 -9.45 -19.57 -6.65
C LYS A 524 -10.63 -20.52 -6.70
N TYR A 525 -10.48 -21.67 -7.36
CA TYR A 525 -11.60 -22.56 -7.64
C TYR A 525 -11.17 -24.04 -7.70
N ILE A 526 -12.14 -24.93 -7.58
CA ILE A 526 -11.99 -26.37 -7.88
C ILE A 526 -12.63 -26.71 -9.22
N GLY A 527 -12.30 -27.85 -9.79
CA GLY A 527 -12.82 -28.26 -11.09
C GLY A 527 -12.03 -27.70 -12.28
N ASN A 528 -12.64 -27.68 -13.46
CA ASN A 528 -12.05 -27.18 -14.68
C ASN A 528 -12.98 -26.19 -15.36
N HIS A 529 -12.57 -24.92 -15.40
CA HIS A 529 -13.30 -23.79 -15.98
C HIS A 529 -12.46 -23.06 -17.04
N ASP A 530 -11.42 -23.71 -17.57
CA ASP A 530 -10.46 -23.08 -18.49
C ASP A 530 -11.15 -22.57 -19.76
N LYS A 531 -12.11 -23.32 -20.29
CA LYS A 531 -12.85 -22.98 -21.52
C LYS A 531 -13.70 -21.72 -21.30
N GLU A 532 -14.38 -21.63 -20.19
CA GLU A 532 -15.28 -20.51 -19.87
C GLU A 532 -14.46 -19.21 -19.63
N PHE A 533 -13.33 -19.31 -18.97
CA PHE A 533 -12.40 -18.17 -18.83
C PHE A 533 -11.81 -17.74 -20.17
N GLU A 534 -11.46 -18.66 -21.06
CA GLU A 534 -10.99 -18.33 -22.40
C GLU A 534 -12.08 -17.67 -23.25
N GLU A 535 -13.32 -18.18 -23.19
CA GLU A 535 -14.47 -17.57 -23.87
C GLU A 535 -14.73 -16.14 -23.38
N TYR A 536 -14.61 -15.90 -22.07
CA TYR A 536 -14.68 -14.55 -21.47
C TYR A 536 -13.61 -13.65 -22.07
N ASN A 537 -12.36 -14.09 -22.07
CA ASN A 537 -11.21 -13.31 -22.58
C ASN A 537 -11.40 -12.95 -24.07
N ILE A 538 -11.86 -13.90 -24.90
CA ILE A 538 -12.15 -13.67 -26.32
C ILE A 538 -13.25 -12.61 -26.49
N ARG A 539 -14.35 -12.74 -25.72
CA ARG A 539 -15.48 -11.79 -25.76
C ARG A 539 -15.02 -10.40 -25.38
N LEU A 540 -14.27 -10.26 -24.26
CA LEU A 540 -13.75 -8.98 -23.78
C LEU A 540 -12.88 -8.29 -24.84
N ASN A 541 -11.94 -9.01 -25.45
CA ASN A 541 -11.07 -8.48 -26.47
C ASN A 541 -11.85 -8.00 -27.71
N LYS A 542 -12.85 -8.75 -28.16
CA LYS A 542 -13.75 -8.34 -29.25
C LYS A 542 -14.55 -7.08 -28.90
N GLU A 543 -15.00 -6.94 -27.68
CA GLU A 543 -15.69 -5.73 -27.21
C GLU A 543 -14.75 -4.51 -27.22
N CYS A 544 -13.53 -4.67 -26.78
CA CYS A 544 -12.52 -3.62 -26.83
C CYS A 544 -12.24 -3.18 -28.26
N GLU A 545 -12.03 -4.13 -29.18
CA GLU A 545 -11.82 -3.84 -30.61
C GLU A 545 -13.01 -3.10 -31.23
N LYS A 546 -14.24 -3.55 -30.95
CA LYS A 546 -15.47 -2.90 -31.44
C LYS A 546 -15.61 -1.46 -30.96
N LYS A 547 -15.13 -1.16 -29.74
CA LYS A 547 -15.14 0.18 -29.15
C LYS A 547 -13.90 1.01 -29.52
N GLY A 548 -12.97 0.49 -30.33
CA GLY A 548 -11.72 1.14 -30.68
C GLY A 548 -10.76 1.32 -29.49
N ILE A 549 -10.85 0.46 -28.48
CA ILE A 549 -10.02 0.46 -27.29
C ILE A 549 -8.87 -0.53 -27.46
N LYS A 550 -7.65 -0.02 -27.45
CA LYS A 550 -6.45 -0.86 -27.50
C LYS A 550 -6.09 -1.30 -26.07
N ASN A 551 -6.43 -2.54 -25.70
CA ASN A 551 -6.13 -3.12 -24.39
C ASN A 551 -4.89 -4.04 -24.38
N TYR A 552 -4.04 -3.96 -25.40
CA TYR A 552 -2.85 -4.80 -25.54
C TYR A 552 -1.62 -4.04 -26.01
N THR A 553 -0.46 -4.63 -25.77
CA THR A 553 0.82 -4.25 -26.40
C THR A 553 1.48 -5.45 -27.04
N THR A 554 2.31 -5.22 -28.07
CA THR A 554 3.05 -6.30 -28.76
C THR A 554 4.53 -6.17 -28.42
N VAL A 555 5.11 -7.26 -27.91
CA VAL A 555 6.54 -7.35 -27.60
C VAL A 555 7.07 -8.63 -28.25
N ASN A 556 8.10 -8.51 -29.08
CA ASN A 556 8.70 -9.64 -29.79
C ASN A 556 7.67 -10.55 -30.51
N GLY A 557 6.69 -9.93 -31.17
CA GLY A 557 5.62 -10.64 -31.89
C GLY A 557 4.50 -11.23 -31.01
N LYS A 558 4.65 -11.22 -29.69
CA LYS A 558 3.63 -11.72 -28.74
C LYS A 558 2.78 -10.56 -28.20
N ARG A 559 1.45 -10.75 -28.18
CA ARG A 559 0.52 -9.79 -27.58
C ARG A 559 0.38 -10.05 -26.09
N PHE A 560 0.41 -8.99 -25.29
CA PHE A 560 0.12 -8.96 -23.87
C PHE A 560 -1.12 -8.10 -23.67
N TYR A 561 -2.14 -8.66 -23.03
CA TYR A 561 -3.42 -8.00 -22.82
C TYR A 561 -3.59 -7.50 -21.38
N MET A 562 -4.40 -6.46 -21.21
CA MET A 562 -4.95 -6.03 -19.92
C MET A 562 -6.42 -6.45 -19.81
N GLY A 563 -6.88 -6.70 -18.60
CA GLY A 563 -8.28 -7.01 -18.27
C GLY A 563 -8.68 -8.46 -18.52
N ILE A 564 -7.80 -9.30 -19.06
CA ILE A 564 -8.08 -10.72 -19.24
C ILE A 564 -7.74 -11.53 -17.99
N PHE A 565 -8.42 -12.63 -17.79
CA PHE A 565 -8.06 -13.62 -16.79
C PHE A 565 -6.86 -14.45 -17.29
N ASP A 566 -5.71 -14.27 -16.66
CA ASP A 566 -4.50 -15.05 -16.89
C ASP A 566 -4.48 -16.25 -15.92
N LYS A 567 -4.29 -17.46 -16.46
CA LYS A 567 -4.16 -18.66 -15.63
C LYS A 567 -2.85 -18.65 -14.87
N GLU A 568 -2.93 -18.75 -13.55
CA GLU A 568 -1.78 -18.87 -12.67
C GLU A 568 -1.47 -20.34 -12.33
N LYS A 569 -0.33 -20.58 -11.68
CA LYS A 569 -0.05 -21.89 -11.09
C LYS A 569 -1.08 -22.17 -10.01
N GLY A 570 -1.77 -23.30 -10.13
CA GLY A 570 -2.67 -23.80 -9.12
C GLY A 570 -1.95 -24.25 -7.84
N TYR A 571 -2.72 -24.73 -6.89
CA TYR A 571 -2.24 -25.22 -5.60
C TYR A 571 -2.55 -26.70 -5.48
N ASP A 572 -1.59 -27.45 -4.92
CA ASP A 572 -1.76 -28.88 -4.61
C ASP A 572 -2.84 -29.04 -3.52
N GLU A 573 -2.74 -28.22 -2.48
CA GLU A 573 -3.72 -28.10 -1.41
C GLU A 573 -3.90 -26.62 -1.01
N PHE A 574 -5.13 -26.27 -0.59
CA PHE A 574 -5.47 -24.90 -0.18
C PHE A 574 -6.52 -24.94 0.94
N ILE A 575 -6.35 -24.08 1.93
CA ILE A 575 -7.34 -23.84 3.00
C ILE A 575 -7.49 -22.34 3.24
N THR A 576 -8.74 -21.88 3.42
CA THR A 576 -9.01 -20.51 3.85
C THR A 576 -9.86 -20.49 5.12
N LEU A 577 -9.63 -19.52 5.99
CA LEU A 577 -10.46 -19.19 7.15
C LEU A 577 -11.19 -17.86 6.95
N GLY A 578 -11.19 -17.32 5.74
CA GLY A 578 -11.80 -16.05 5.37
C GLY A 578 -10.84 -15.04 4.77
N ALA A 579 -11.27 -13.80 4.65
CA ALA A 579 -10.53 -12.73 4.00
C ALA A 579 -9.10 -12.53 4.57
N LYS A 580 -8.09 -12.64 3.69
CA LYS A 580 -6.66 -12.51 4.04
C LYS A 580 -6.18 -13.49 5.12
N LYS A 581 -6.81 -14.67 5.20
CA LYS A 581 -6.45 -15.77 6.10
C LYS A 581 -6.50 -17.09 5.32
N TYR A 582 -5.39 -17.48 4.67
CA TYR A 582 -5.29 -18.75 3.95
C TYR A 582 -3.87 -19.32 3.99
N ALA A 583 -3.76 -20.63 3.82
CA ALA A 583 -2.52 -21.35 3.65
C ALA A 583 -2.65 -22.35 2.48
N PHE A 584 -1.52 -22.74 1.90
CA PHE A 584 -1.51 -23.60 0.73
C PHE A 584 -0.23 -24.41 0.61
N LEU A 585 -0.31 -25.51 -0.10
CA LEU A 585 0.82 -26.28 -0.61
C LEU A 585 0.92 -26.06 -2.13
N GLN A 586 2.07 -25.67 -2.62
CA GLN A 586 2.29 -25.43 -4.06
C GLN A 586 3.67 -25.98 -4.47
N ASN A 587 3.71 -26.98 -5.35
CA ASN A 587 4.93 -27.68 -5.74
C ASN A 587 5.73 -28.21 -4.52
N GLY A 588 5.05 -28.77 -3.52
CA GLY A 588 5.65 -29.28 -2.30
C GLY A 588 6.14 -28.21 -1.31
N LYS A 589 5.91 -26.92 -1.57
CA LYS A 589 6.25 -25.81 -0.66
C LYS A 589 5.02 -25.25 0.03
N LEU A 590 5.13 -25.15 1.35
CA LEU A 590 4.09 -24.54 2.18
C LEU A 590 4.14 -23.01 2.08
N GLY A 591 2.99 -22.39 1.93
CA GLY A 591 2.83 -20.96 1.95
C GLY A 591 1.66 -20.51 2.83
N ILE A 592 1.74 -19.30 3.36
CA ILE A 592 0.70 -18.70 4.20
C ILE A 592 0.48 -17.24 3.82
N THR A 593 -0.76 -16.79 3.90
CA THR A 593 -1.10 -15.38 3.83
C THR A 593 -2.11 -15.05 4.93
N VAL A 594 -1.62 -14.37 5.95
CA VAL A 594 -2.43 -13.85 7.04
C VAL A 594 -2.07 -12.39 7.23
N SER A 595 -3.08 -11.52 7.25
CA SER A 595 -2.87 -10.08 7.44
C SER A 595 -2.22 -9.83 8.80
N GLY A 596 -1.07 -9.14 8.81
CA GLY A 596 -0.31 -8.88 10.03
C GLY A 596 0.74 -9.95 10.40
N LEU A 597 0.83 -11.05 9.65
CA LEU A 597 1.83 -12.10 9.87
C LEU A 597 2.87 -12.14 8.73
N SER A 598 4.15 -12.31 9.06
CA SER A 598 5.20 -12.51 8.07
C SER A 598 4.97 -13.79 7.27
N LYS A 599 4.87 -13.69 5.94
CA LYS A 599 4.64 -14.86 5.06
C LYS A 599 5.72 -15.91 5.22
N LYS A 600 7.00 -15.53 5.24
CA LYS A 600 8.13 -16.46 5.35
C LYS A 600 8.15 -17.15 6.70
N LYS A 601 8.18 -16.39 7.79
CA LYS A 601 8.24 -16.94 9.16
C LYS A 601 6.98 -17.72 9.52
N GLY A 602 5.81 -17.23 9.11
CA GLY A 602 4.54 -17.93 9.32
C GLY A 602 4.50 -19.28 8.61
N ALA A 603 5.03 -19.39 7.39
CA ALA A 603 5.12 -20.66 6.67
C ALA A 603 6.10 -21.63 7.36
N GLU A 604 7.28 -21.16 7.75
CA GLU A 604 8.28 -21.96 8.48
C GLU A 604 7.74 -22.50 9.82
N GLU A 605 6.98 -21.66 10.52
CA GLU A 605 6.35 -22.03 11.80
C GLU A 605 5.21 -23.03 11.59
N LEU A 606 4.37 -22.82 10.56
CA LEU A 606 3.29 -23.74 10.22
C LEU A 606 3.84 -25.11 9.81
N GLU A 607 4.95 -25.15 9.08
CA GLU A 607 5.63 -26.39 8.70
C GLU A 607 6.15 -27.15 9.93
N LYS A 608 6.82 -26.47 10.86
CA LYS A 608 7.28 -27.06 12.14
C LYS A 608 6.14 -27.62 12.98
N LYS A 609 4.96 -27.02 12.92
CA LYS A 609 3.76 -27.46 13.66
C LYS A 609 3.03 -28.64 13.01
N GLY A 610 3.36 -29.04 11.79
CA GLY A 610 2.75 -30.17 11.10
C GLY A 610 1.96 -29.83 9.83
N GLY A 611 2.20 -28.65 9.24
CA GLY A 611 1.69 -28.26 7.92
C GLY A 611 0.23 -27.78 7.93
N LEU A 612 -0.43 -27.87 6.75
CA LEU A 612 -1.77 -27.30 6.52
C LEU A 612 -2.84 -27.71 7.51
N ARG A 613 -2.76 -28.94 8.07
CA ARG A 613 -3.73 -29.43 9.07
C ARG A 613 -3.73 -28.64 10.36
N ARG A 614 -2.67 -27.87 10.62
CA ARG A 614 -2.56 -26.96 11.79
C ARG A 614 -3.00 -25.55 11.48
N PHE A 615 -3.35 -25.24 10.23
CA PHE A 615 -3.95 -23.95 9.88
C PHE A 615 -5.44 -23.96 10.23
N GLN A 616 -5.72 -23.80 11.51
CA GLN A 616 -7.07 -23.90 12.09
C GLN A 616 -7.30 -22.82 13.16
N ARG A 617 -8.54 -22.69 13.59
CA ARG A 617 -8.91 -21.78 14.69
C ARG A 617 -8.05 -22.01 15.94
N ASN A 618 -7.72 -20.92 16.63
CA ASN A 618 -6.91 -20.88 17.86
C ASN A 618 -5.44 -21.29 17.67
N GLU A 619 -4.98 -21.57 16.46
CA GLU A 619 -3.56 -21.74 16.24
C GLU A 619 -2.83 -20.41 16.43
N VAL A 620 -1.76 -20.42 17.22
CA VAL A 620 -1.01 -19.22 17.63
C VAL A 620 0.30 -19.18 16.84
N PHE A 621 0.56 -18.08 16.16
CA PHE A 621 1.81 -17.81 15.46
C PHE A 621 2.62 -16.76 16.19
N TYR A 622 3.91 -16.99 16.29
CA TYR A 622 4.83 -15.99 16.80
C TYR A 622 5.06 -14.93 15.72
N ASN A 623 4.54 -13.74 15.97
CA ASN A 623 4.74 -12.60 15.07
C ASN A 623 6.02 -11.87 15.47
N SER A 624 7.12 -12.21 14.83
CA SER A 624 8.39 -11.49 14.99
C SER A 624 8.37 -10.08 14.39
N GLY A 625 7.24 -9.65 13.82
CA GLY A 625 6.97 -8.25 13.49
C GLY A 625 6.89 -7.45 14.79
N ARG A 626 7.96 -6.74 15.08
CA ARG A 626 8.10 -5.93 16.28
C ARG A 626 7.05 -4.83 16.28
N THR A 627 6.12 -4.88 17.23
CA THR A 627 5.23 -3.75 17.48
C THR A 627 6.01 -2.74 18.31
N ILE A 628 6.26 -1.57 17.75
CA ILE A 628 6.86 -0.45 18.49
C ILE A 628 5.73 0.26 19.22
N ALA A 629 5.67 0.11 20.51
CA ALA A 629 4.77 0.87 21.37
C ALA A 629 5.54 2.01 22.04
N GLN A 630 4.99 3.21 22.07
CA GLN A 630 5.55 4.29 22.88
C GLN A 630 5.21 4.01 24.36
N TYR A 631 6.23 3.90 25.17
CA TYR A 631 6.12 3.53 26.56
C TYR A 631 6.56 4.72 27.42
N ASN A 632 5.66 5.47 27.97
CA ASN A 632 5.86 6.69 28.77
C ASN A 632 6.25 7.97 28.03
N SER A 633 5.85 9.10 28.63
CA SER A 633 6.09 10.47 28.19
C SER A 633 7.42 11.07 28.71
N GLU A 634 8.32 10.25 29.25
CA GLU A 634 9.62 10.76 29.68
C GLU A 634 10.48 11.08 28.46
N LYS A 635 10.86 12.34 28.38
CA LYS A 635 11.84 12.85 27.40
C LYS A 635 13.22 12.26 27.70
N VAL A 636 14.24 12.74 27.05
CA VAL A 636 15.64 12.32 27.24
C VAL A 636 15.98 12.05 28.69
N HIS A 637 16.44 10.85 28.98
CA HIS A 637 16.88 10.40 30.30
C HIS A 637 18.12 9.52 30.19
N ASP A 638 18.87 9.40 31.31
CA ASP A 638 20.05 8.56 31.35
C ASP A 638 19.70 7.14 31.78
N ILE A 639 20.26 6.16 31.08
CA ILE A 639 20.20 4.75 31.46
C ILE A 639 21.61 4.20 31.68
N THR A 640 21.70 3.18 32.54
CA THR A 640 22.96 2.46 32.78
C THR A 640 22.79 1.00 32.38
N VAL A 641 23.60 0.55 31.43
CA VAL A 641 23.61 -0.83 30.92
C VAL A 641 25.05 -1.35 30.96
N ASP A 642 25.28 -2.46 31.64
CA ASP A 642 26.60 -3.11 31.78
C ASP A 642 27.70 -2.12 32.25
N GLY A 643 27.36 -1.18 33.16
CA GLY A 643 28.25 -0.18 33.67
C GLY A 643 28.52 1.04 32.77
N CYS A 644 27.91 1.08 31.58
CA CYS A 644 27.92 2.22 30.69
C CYS A 644 26.71 3.11 30.94
N THR A 645 26.88 4.38 31.29
CA THR A 645 25.83 5.38 31.45
C THR A 645 25.78 6.27 30.23
N PHE A 646 24.61 6.42 29.63
CA PHE A 646 24.42 7.24 28.44
C PHE A 646 22.96 7.74 28.34
N SER A 647 22.80 8.86 27.64
CA SER A 647 21.50 9.47 27.39
C SER A 647 20.74 8.71 26.29
N THR A 648 19.44 8.47 26.51
CA THR A 648 18.50 7.97 25.50
C THR A 648 17.23 8.81 25.50
N GLY A 649 16.69 9.11 24.31
CA GLY A 649 15.48 9.92 24.15
C GLY A 649 14.26 9.14 23.74
N SER A 650 14.41 7.87 23.40
CA SER A 650 13.31 7.09 22.90
C SER A 650 12.68 6.25 24.00
N ASN A 651 11.46 6.53 24.31
CA ASN A 651 10.59 5.64 25.07
C ASN A 651 9.93 4.59 24.17
N LEU A 652 10.72 3.95 23.30
CA LEU A 652 10.25 2.88 22.46
C LEU A 652 10.37 1.55 23.20
N ALA A 653 9.23 0.91 23.46
CA ALA A 653 9.20 -0.49 23.84
C ALA A 653 9.02 -1.36 22.59
N ILE A 654 9.88 -2.34 22.43
CA ILE A 654 9.72 -3.39 21.44
C ILE A 654 9.04 -4.56 22.15
N VAL A 655 7.86 -4.92 21.66
CA VAL A 655 7.08 -6.05 22.19
C VAL A 655 7.02 -7.14 21.14
N ASP A 656 7.43 -8.34 21.53
CA ASP A 656 7.17 -9.52 20.70
C ASP A 656 5.69 -9.87 20.82
N THR A 657 5.01 -10.00 19.69
CA THR A 657 3.58 -10.27 19.64
C THR A 657 3.30 -11.65 19.07
N THR A 658 2.22 -12.26 19.53
CA THR A 658 1.65 -13.45 18.93
C THR A 658 0.43 -13.09 18.08
N TYR A 659 0.15 -13.89 17.07
CA TYR A 659 -1.05 -13.80 16.25
C TYR A 659 -1.85 -15.09 16.38
N THR A 660 -3.06 -15.01 16.88
CA THR A 660 -3.96 -16.15 16.98
C THR A 660 -4.92 -16.17 15.79
N LEU A 661 -4.99 -17.29 15.09
CA LEU A 661 -5.99 -17.48 14.02
C LEU A 661 -7.38 -17.50 14.63
N GLY A 662 -8.21 -16.53 14.27
CA GLY A 662 -9.57 -16.38 14.83
C GLY A 662 -10.65 -16.62 13.79
N ILE A 663 -11.63 -17.44 14.17
CA ILE A 663 -12.98 -17.53 13.61
C ILE A 663 -13.93 -17.40 14.81
N SER A 664 -14.95 -16.57 14.73
CA SER A 664 -15.94 -16.45 15.83
C SER A 664 -16.82 -17.72 15.93
N ASP A 665 -17.35 -17.99 17.11
CA ASP A 665 -18.26 -19.12 17.31
C ASP A 665 -19.48 -19.03 16.37
N THR A 666 -20.10 -17.86 16.28
CA THR A 666 -21.21 -17.60 15.35
C THR A 666 -20.85 -17.91 13.89
N MET A 667 -19.61 -17.60 13.47
CA MET A 667 -19.18 -17.91 12.12
C MET A 667 -18.96 -19.43 11.93
N LEU A 668 -18.50 -20.15 12.94
CA LEU A 668 -18.38 -21.61 12.88
C LEU A 668 -19.75 -22.27 12.76
N ASP A 669 -20.73 -21.87 13.56
CA ASP A 669 -22.10 -22.37 13.50
C ASP A 669 -22.71 -22.17 12.10
N ILE A 670 -22.47 -21.01 11.50
CA ILE A 670 -22.90 -20.72 10.12
C ILE A 670 -22.18 -21.65 9.10
N ILE A 671 -20.85 -21.82 9.24
CA ILE A 671 -20.05 -22.69 8.35
C ILE A 671 -20.57 -24.13 8.42
N GLU A 672 -20.74 -24.70 9.62
CA GLU A 672 -21.20 -26.07 9.82
C GLU A 672 -22.58 -26.30 9.22
N ARG A 673 -23.51 -25.38 9.42
CA ARG A 673 -24.85 -25.43 8.80
C ARG A 673 -24.77 -25.38 7.28
N LEU A 674 -24.05 -24.43 6.71
CA LEU A 674 -23.95 -24.24 5.26
C LEU A 674 -23.19 -25.38 4.56
N GLN A 675 -22.19 -25.98 5.21
CA GLN A 675 -21.51 -27.17 4.69
C GLN A 675 -22.44 -28.38 4.57
N GLY A 676 -23.35 -28.53 5.53
CA GLY A 676 -24.39 -29.55 5.44
C GLY A 676 -25.40 -29.36 4.28
N GLU A 677 -25.54 -28.15 3.78
CA GLU A 677 -26.46 -27.80 2.66
C GLU A 677 -25.74 -27.83 1.29
N TYR A 678 -24.43 -27.79 1.23
CA TYR A 678 -23.63 -27.58 0.00
C TYR A 678 -23.91 -28.65 -1.09
N ASP A 679 -23.91 -29.92 -0.74
CA ASP A 679 -24.12 -31.02 -1.71
C ASP A 679 -25.53 -30.96 -2.32
N ASN A 680 -26.54 -30.63 -1.51
CA ASN A 680 -27.92 -30.45 -1.95
C ASN A 680 -28.07 -29.30 -2.94
N GLU A 681 -27.39 -28.17 -2.68
CA GLU A 681 -27.44 -27.01 -3.57
C GLU A 681 -26.70 -27.27 -4.90
N LYS A 682 -25.57 -27.99 -4.85
CA LYS A 682 -24.85 -28.41 -6.05
C LYS A 682 -25.65 -29.33 -6.95
N GLU A 683 -26.39 -30.27 -6.38
CA GLU A 683 -27.31 -31.14 -7.13
C GLU A 683 -28.46 -30.37 -7.76
N LYS A 684 -29.13 -29.47 -7.04
CA LYS A 684 -30.22 -28.62 -7.56
C LYS A 684 -29.78 -27.77 -8.76
N ILE A 685 -28.56 -27.22 -8.73
CA ILE A 685 -28.05 -26.37 -9.80
C ILE A 685 -27.67 -27.20 -11.02
N ASN A 686 -27.04 -28.35 -10.83
CA ASN A 686 -26.71 -29.27 -11.91
C ASN A 686 -27.97 -29.86 -12.57
N GLY A 687 -29.00 -30.15 -11.79
CA GLY A 687 -30.31 -30.60 -12.31
C GLY A 687 -31.08 -29.55 -13.09
N LYS A 688 -30.82 -28.25 -12.88
CA LYS A 688 -31.43 -27.15 -13.67
C LYS A 688 -30.66 -26.87 -14.98
N LYS A 689 -29.44 -27.39 -15.16
CA LYS A 689 -28.62 -27.22 -16.38
C LYS A 689 -28.90 -28.36 -17.42
N ASN A 690 -29.55 -29.44 -17.01
CA ASN A 690 -30.06 -30.52 -17.89
C ASN A 690 -31.55 -30.29 -18.19
#